data_a61cf6f387184503937ee1bc8e938311
#
_entry.id   a61cf6f387184503937ee1bc8e938311
#
_cell.length_a   1.000
_cell.length_b   1.000
_cell.length_c   1.000
_cell.angle_alpha   90.00
_cell.angle_beta   90.00
_cell.angle_gamma   90.00
#
_symmetry.space_group_name_H-M   'P 1'
#
loop_
_entity.id
_entity.type
_entity.pdbx_description
1 polymer ?
#
loop_
_entity_poly.entity_id
_entity_poly.type
_entity_poly.pdbx_seq_one_letter_code
_entity_poly.pdbx_strand_id
1 'polypeptide(L)'
;MRLFSVSNWLKSPNDRDIITRWTVGANNRANDAPPLSYRLELPSAGEAEEWEFLAVGDTGDAEAAGPEDSPQDAVGREMAQDAAAPIGGGASRMVVHTGDVIYMTGERRLYDRNFRRPYSRFLTEGSTVDNLVFRIPFLPVPGNHDYYDLGSWAKWLSHVPLLGRGLRILAHRFFAFGLPEGGSDMGRAYMEAFVDLSGDKQDSTAQAESAPLQYLPGEKTRIPNRYYQYSVGNVDFFALDSNTLDAPAPETVDPAEVRRNATDRITALEKRAAAIDIALRREQRMRGEQQAALRRQIGMDAARRKELEQKADEVVQYLVALRTALTEAGVRRIADQMQVVARTWTDGAADLRQVSSPEDAETTLQHLDEASDDTCAALGSVEYVLADLEKGDPRRDALISQRDAVERSQTEWAKATGLDTDIDARIHSLTEEALDVQRDLAQEQRRQRYRPDDYDRAQLEWLDAALTASSKERPDAWRIVYLHHPLYTTISNRCERPDVQGVRTNLLPILQRHDVHVVLAGHSHAFEWIRSSALPNTGLFVTGGGGQISLRPSLFEPRRLPRLRRYYDALRYAGAEECAMSGYGPGAADGETGLLYHYLRIRVTRETITVSPVGVRRLTDRTYRREEPMPVFHAPYLPESRPQWQAHPLASIVVRRNAPPRTEWG
;
A
#
# COMPACT_ATOMS: atom_id res chain seq x y z
N MET A 1 4.48 -8.67 -22.82
CA MET A 1 3.78 -8.35 -21.58
C MET A 1 4.22 -7.05 -20.87
N ARG A 2 5.43 -6.51 -21.05
CA ARG A 2 5.88 -5.24 -20.44
C ARG A 2 5.16 -3.96 -20.90
N LEU A 3 4.38 -3.99 -21.98
CA LEU A 3 3.63 -2.83 -22.51
C LEU A 3 2.34 -2.50 -21.74
N PHE A 4 1.88 -3.37 -20.82
CA PHE A 4 0.62 -3.22 -20.11
C PHE A 4 0.76 -2.99 -18.60
N SER A 5 1.93 -2.56 -18.12
CA SER A 5 2.05 -2.10 -16.74
C SER A 5 1.32 -0.77 -16.58
N VAL A 6 0.40 -0.69 -15.62
CA VAL A 6 -0.37 0.53 -15.29
C VAL A 6 0.57 1.71 -15.03
N SER A 7 1.75 1.46 -14.46
CA SER A 7 2.78 2.47 -14.22
C SER A 7 3.29 3.18 -15.48
N ASN A 8 3.15 2.56 -16.68
CA ASN A 8 3.54 3.19 -17.94
C ASN A 8 2.46 4.14 -18.51
N TRP A 9 1.26 4.12 -17.95
CA TRP A 9 0.12 4.91 -18.39
C TRP A 9 -0.06 6.17 -17.54
N LEU A 10 0.43 6.13 -16.30
CA LEU A 10 0.32 7.22 -15.36
C LEU A 10 1.61 8.07 -15.38
N LYS A 11 1.44 9.37 -15.35
CA LYS A 11 2.53 10.33 -15.19
C LYS A 11 2.40 10.96 -13.81
N SER A 12 3.35 10.67 -12.94
CA SER A 12 3.50 11.42 -11.69
C SER A 12 4.10 12.79 -12.00
N PRO A 13 3.51 13.89 -11.53
CA PRO A 13 4.20 15.17 -11.53
C PRO A 13 5.44 15.09 -10.62
N ASN A 14 6.43 15.90 -10.87
CA ASN A 14 7.56 16.03 -9.94
C ASN A 14 7.21 17.03 -8.82
N ASP A 15 7.91 16.92 -7.70
CA ASP A 15 7.71 17.75 -6.51
C ASP A 15 7.72 19.24 -6.82
N ARG A 16 8.67 19.68 -7.64
CA ARG A 16 8.79 21.07 -8.06
C ARG A 16 7.55 21.59 -8.78
N ASP A 17 6.98 20.78 -9.69
CA ASP A 17 5.80 21.20 -10.43
C ASP A 17 4.61 21.39 -9.48
N ILE A 18 4.46 20.51 -8.49
CA ILE A 18 3.45 20.60 -7.43
C ILE A 18 3.70 21.85 -6.57
N ILE A 19 4.92 22.00 -6.07
CA ILE A 19 5.32 23.13 -5.20
C ILE A 19 5.10 24.45 -5.96
N THR A 20 5.62 24.57 -7.17
CA THR A 20 5.52 25.80 -7.95
C THR A 20 4.08 26.18 -8.28
N ARG A 21 3.24 25.17 -8.58
CA ARG A 21 1.86 25.44 -8.97
C ARG A 21 0.94 25.70 -7.79
N TRP A 22 1.13 24.97 -6.68
CA TRP A 22 0.19 24.92 -5.57
C TRP A 22 0.69 25.51 -4.26
N THR A 23 1.87 26.12 -4.24
CA THR A 23 2.25 26.98 -3.11
C THR A 23 1.50 28.29 -3.28
N VAL A 24 0.39 28.41 -2.60
CA VAL A 24 -0.44 29.62 -2.65
C VAL A 24 0.42 30.82 -2.26
N GLY A 25 0.48 31.84 -3.12
CA GLY A 25 1.29 33.03 -2.93
C GLY A 25 2.70 33.03 -3.55
N ALA A 26 3.18 31.92 -4.12
CA ALA A 26 4.53 31.88 -4.72
C ALA A 26 4.63 32.68 -6.03
N ASN A 27 3.55 32.76 -6.81
CA ASN A 27 3.57 33.38 -8.15
C ASN A 27 3.40 34.92 -8.15
N ASN A 28 3.07 35.54 -7.02
CA ASN A 28 2.86 37.01 -6.91
C ASN A 28 3.70 37.70 -5.84
N ARG A 29 4.74 37.05 -5.31
CA ARG A 29 5.56 37.66 -4.28
C ARG A 29 6.58 38.63 -4.89
N ALA A 30 6.35 39.90 -4.67
CA ALA A 30 7.45 40.80 -4.32
C ALA A 30 8.14 40.18 -3.08
N ASN A 31 9.48 40.17 -3.04
CA ASN A 31 10.34 39.45 -2.12
C ASN A 31 10.09 39.59 -0.60
N ASP A 32 9.05 40.29 -0.15
CA ASP A 32 8.79 40.69 1.24
C ASP A 32 7.36 40.39 1.74
N ALA A 33 6.56 39.60 1.03
CA ALA A 33 5.21 39.24 1.51
C ALA A 33 5.28 38.07 2.50
N PRO A 34 4.65 38.19 3.70
CA PRO A 34 4.64 37.12 4.70
C PRO A 34 3.90 35.88 4.24
N PRO A 35 4.16 34.70 4.84
CA PRO A 35 3.56 33.47 4.45
C PRO A 35 2.04 33.45 4.70
N LEU A 36 1.28 32.85 3.79
CA LEU A 36 -0.14 32.57 4.00
C LEU A 36 -0.35 31.76 5.29
N SER A 37 -1.48 32.01 5.95
CA SER A 37 -1.83 31.23 7.12
C SER A 37 -2.10 29.78 6.70
N TYR A 38 -1.32 28.85 7.24
CA TYR A 38 -1.58 27.41 7.15
C TYR A 38 -2.49 26.93 8.30
N ARG A 39 -3.18 27.86 8.97
CA ARG A 39 -4.05 27.57 10.12
C ARG A 39 -5.51 27.53 9.67
N LEU A 40 -6.19 26.47 10.11
CA LEU A 40 -7.61 26.28 9.94
C LEU A 40 -8.28 26.45 11.31
N GLU A 41 -9.33 27.20 11.39
CA GLU A 41 -10.17 27.29 12.59
C GLU A 41 -11.47 26.55 12.37
N LEU A 42 -11.71 25.55 13.22
CA LEU A 42 -12.94 24.78 13.24
C LEU A 42 -13.91 25.35 14.27
N PRO A 43 -15.22 25.17 14.09
CA PRO A 43 -16.20 25.55 15.11
C PRO A 43 -15.84 24.90 16.44
N SER A 44 -15.95 25.67 17.51
CA SER A 44 -15.67 25.18 18.86
C SER A 44 -16.55 23.95 19.16
N ALA A 45 -15.93 22.81 19.30
CA ALA A 45 -16.60 21.56 19.66
C ALA A 45 -16.77 21.45 21.18
N GLY A 46 -17.17 22.48 21.90
CA GLY A 46 -17.36 22.46 23.34
C GLY A 46 -16.20 21.76 24.10
N GLU A 47 -16.04 22.00 25.37
CA GLU A 47 -15.06 21.35 26.23
C GLU A 47 -15.51 19.92 26.63
N ALA A 48 -15.76 19.05 25.62
CA ALA A 48 -16.04 17.66 25.93
C ALA A 48 -14.75 16.99 26.38
N GLU A 49 -14.75 16.39 27.58
CA GLU A 49 -13.61 15.63 28.10
C GLU A 49 -13.29 14.40 27.23
N GLU A 50 -14.24 13.97 26.45
CA GLU A 50 -14.15 12.82 25.57
C GLU A 50 -14.89 13.10 24.25
N TRP A 51 -14.24 12.78 23.14
CA TRP A 51 -14.80 12.96 21.80
C TRP A 51 -14.21 11.96 20.80
N GLU A 52 -14.84 11.82 19.64
CA GLU A 52 -14.45 10.86 18.62
C GLU A 52 -14.33 11.53 17.25
N PHE A 53 -13.46 11.01 16.42
CA PHE A 53 -13.38 11.32 15.00
C PHE A 53 -13.11 10.07 14.17
N LEU A 54 -13.35 10.15 12.87
CA LEU A 54 -13.17 9.06 11.93
C LEU A 54 -11.94 9.34 11.07
N ALA A 55 -11.21 8.27 10.68
CA ALA A 55 -10.12 8.38 9.73
C ALA A 55 -10.25 7.31 8.64
N VAL A 56 -10.01 7.70 7.38
CA VAL A 56 -10.09 6.85 6.20
C VAL A 56 -9.14 7.35 5.13
N GLY A 57 -8.68 6.49 4.25
CA GLY A 57 -7.88 6.84 3.07
C GLY A 57 -8.09 5.87 1.92
N ASP A 58 -7.55 6.19 0.76
CA ASP A 58 -7.56 5.33 -0.43
C ASP A 58 -8.99 4.91 -0.81
N THR A 59 -9.86 5.89 -0.96
CA THR A 59 -11.30 5.69 -1.06
C THR A 59 -11.84 5.68 -2.48
N GLY A 60 -11.20 6.35 -3.41
CA GLY A 60 -11.67 6.50 -4.78
C GLY A 60 -11.79 5.15 -5.49
N ASP A 61 -13.01 4.66 -5.66
CA ASP A 61 -13.29 3.39 -6.32
C ASP A 61 -13.10 3.50 -7.83
N ALA A 62 -12.24 2.67 -8.38
CA ALA A 62 -12.04 2.53 -9.82
C ALA A 62 -12.96 1.46 -10.46
N GLU A 63 -13.72 0.69 -9.68
CA GLU A 63 -14.62 -0.33 -10.21
C GLU A 63 -15.80 0.28 -10.97
N ALA A 64 -16.14 -0.34 -12.11
CA ALA A 64 -17.27 0.08 -12.95
C ALA A 64 -18.63 -0.44 -12.43
N ALA A 65 -18.68 -1.10 -11.30
CA ALA A 65 -19.89 -1.46 -10.60
C ALA A 65 -20.70 -0.19 -10.26
N GLY A 66 -22.02 -0.27 -10.21
CA GLY A 66 -22.86 0.87 -9.85
C GLY A 66 -22.44 1.48 -8.51
N PRO A 67 -22.69 2.77 -8.30
CA PRO A 67 -22.24 3.45 -7.07
C PRO A 67 -22.84 2.83 -5.79
N GLU A 68 -23.92 2.11 -5.89
CA GLU A 68 -24.61 1.46 -4.75
C GLU A 68 -23.98 0.14 -4.30
N ASP A 69 -23.08 -0.44 -5.13
CA ASP A 69 -22.40 -1.72 -4.86
C ASP A 69 -20.89 -1.55 -4.65
N SER A 70 -20.42 -0.33 -4.50
CA SER A 70 -18.98 -0.09 -4.35
C SER A 70 -18.52 -0.29 -2.91
N PRO A 71 -17.29 -0.77 -2.69
CA PRO A 71 -16.69 -0.88 -1.36
C PRO A 71 -16.68 0.46 -0.63
N GLN A 72 -16.40 1.53 -1.36
CA GLN A 72 -16.34 2.89 -0.86
C GLN A 72 -17.70 3.38 -0.33
N ASP A 73 -18.82 3.08 -1.04
CA ASP A 73 -20.16 3.45 -0.54
C ASP A 73 -20.50 2.66 0.73
N ALA A 74 -20.13 1.38 0.78
CA ALA A 74 -20.32 0.56 1.98
C ALA A 74 -19.55 1.12 3.19
N VAL A 75 -18.28 1.47 3.02
CA VAL A 75 -17.47 2.12 4.07
C VAL A 75 -18.07 3.48 4.43
N GLY A 76 -18.42 4.33 3.47
CA GLY A 76 -19.02 5.63 3.70
C GLY A 76 -20.35 5.56 4.44
N ARG A 77 -21.13 4.49 4.24
CA ARG A 77 -22.40 4.22 4.94
C ARG A 77 -22.16 3.88 6.41
N GLU A 78 -21.23 2.96 6.70
CA GLU A 78 -20.87 2.59 8.06
C GLU A 78 -20.27 3.78 8.83
N MET A 79 -19.38 4.54 8.19
CA MET A 79 -18.83 5.77 8.76
C MET A 79 -19.94 6.79 9.10
N ALA A 80 -20.94 6.95 8.23
CA ALA A 80 -22.04 7.90 8.49
C ALA A 80 -22.94 7.43 9.65
N GLN A 81 -23.13 6.14 9.84
CA GLN A 81 -23.83 5.59 11.01
C GLN A 81 -23.07 5.89 12.30
N ASP A 82 -21.76 5.64 12.32
CA ASP A 82 -20.93 5.95 13.48
C ASP A 82 -20.85 7.46 13.76
N ALA A 83 -20.82 8.29 12.72
CA ALA A 83 -20.88 9.75 12.89
C ALA A 83 -22.18 10.24 13.50
N ALA A 84 -23.29 9.54 13.23
CA ALA A 84 -24.62 9.88 13.74
C ALA A 84 -24.88 9.34 15.17
N ALA A 85 -24.24 8.24 15.54
CA ALA A 85 -24.44 7.53 16.82
C ALA A 85 -23.11 7.39 17.59
N PRO A 86 -22.54 8.47 18.08
CA PRO A 86 -21.25 8.44 18.75
C PRO A 86 -21.33 7.74 20.11
N ILE A 87 -20.25 7.02 20.44
CA ILE A 87 -20.08 6.39 21.76
C ILE A 87 -19.95 7.49 22.83
N GLY A 88 -20.64 7.35 23.95
CA GLY A 88 -20.53 8.25 25.10
C GLY A 88 -21.30 9.57 24.98
N GLY A 89 -22.17 9.73 23.97
CA GLY A 89 -23.07 10.91 23.84
C GLY A 89 -22.44 12.17 23.25
N GLY A 90 -21.16 12.12 22.85
CA GLY A 90 -20.49 13.19 22.12
C GLY A 90 -20.48 12.91 20.61
N ALA A 91 -21.01 13.80 19.74
CA ALA A 91 -21.05 13.57 18.30
C ALA A 91 -19.65 13.34 17.70
N SER A 92 -19.48 12.46 16.71
CA SER A 92 -18.27 12.42 15.92
C SER A 92 -18.05 13.79 15.30
N ARG A 93 -16.88 14.33 15.52
CA ARG A 93 -16.65 15.75 15.27
C ARG A 93 -16.15 16.03 13.89
N MET A 94 -15.50 15.07 13.25
CA MET A 94 -14.90 15.25 11.95
C MET A 94 -14.45 13.94 11.31
N VAL A 95 -14.13 14.01 10.02
CA VAL A 95 -13.46 12.97 9.26
C VAL A 95 -12.08 13.48 8.84
N VAL A 96 -11.04 12.70 9.12
CA VAL A 96 -9.69 12.87 8.56
C VAL A 96 -9.55 11.92 7.37
N HIS A 97 -9.07 12.44 6.23
CA HIS A 97 -8.86 11.63 5.04
C HIS A 97 -7.39 11.64 4.62
N THR A 98 -6.75 10.47 4.59
CA THR A 98 -5.30 10.32 4.38
C THR A 98 -4.88 10.25 2.91
N GLY A 99 -5.67 10.81 1.99
CA GLY A 99 -5.32 10.95 0.58
C GLY A 99 -5.84 9.82 -0.31
N ASP A 100 -5.54 9.94 -1.60
CA ASP A 100 -6.10 9.13 -2.68
C ASP A 100 -7.63 9.16 -2.66
N VAL A 101 -8.15 10.38 -2.82
CA VAL A 101 -9.60 10.63 -2.84
C VAL A 101 -10.23 10.03 -4.09
N ILE A 102 -9.51 10.03 -5.22
CA ILE A 102 -9.98 9.55 -6.52
C ILE A 102 -8.94 8.66 -7.20
N TYR A 103 -9.36 7.52 -7.72
CA TYR A 103 -8.59 6.61 -8.55
C TYR A 103 -9.10 6.61 -10.00
N MET A 104 -8.26 6.24 -11.02
CA MET A 104 -6.79 5.98 -11.05
C MET A 104 -5.98 7.27 -11.16
N THR A 105 -6.57 8.29 -11.73
CA THR A 105 -6.10 9.67 -11.79
C THR A 105 -7.13 10.52 -11.10
N GLY A 106 -6.72 11.60 -10.44
CA GLY A 106 -7.64 12.55 -9.77
C GLY A 106 -8.52 13.35 -10.76
N GLU A 107 -9.09 12.67 -11.76
CA GLU A 107 -9.84 13.27 -12.84
C GLU A 107 -11.16 13.86 -12.35
N ARG A 108 -11.39 15.16 -12.61
CA ARG A 108 -12.57 15.92 -12.15
C ARG A 108 -13.92 15.23 -12.41
N ARG A 109 -14.12 14.61 -13.59
CA ARG A 109 -15.37 13.94 -13.92
C ARG A 109 -15.70 12.74 -13.04
N LEU A 110 -14.68 12.15 -12.37
CA LEU A 110 -14.85 11.02 -11.48
C LEU A 110 -15.28 11.43 -10.06
N TYR A 111 -15.10 12.71 -9.68
CA TYR A 111 -15.46 13.19 -8.34
C TYR A 111 -16.94 13.02 -7.99
N ASP A 112 -17.86 13.16 -8.96
CA ASP A 112 -19.28 12.90 -8.70
C ASP A 112 -19.53 11.46 -8.30
N ARG A 113 -19.04 10.53 -9.10
CA ARG A 113 -19.26 9.11 -8.95
C ARG A 113 -18.47 8.51 -7.80
N ASN A 114 -17.17 8.82 -7.74
CA ASN A 114 -16.22 8.14 -6.87
C ASN A 114 -15.99 8.86 -5.53
N PHE A 115 -16.59 10.02 -5.32
CA PHE A 115 -16.49 10.73 -4.05
C PHE A 115 -17.84 11.33 -3.59
N ARG A 116 -18.45 12.25 -4.37
CA ARG A 116 -19.65 12.96 -3.91
C ARG A 116 -20.81 12.03 -3.60
N ARG A 117 -21.09 11.03 -4.43
CA ARG A 117 -22.18 10.07 -4.19
C ARG A 117 -21.91 9.15 -2.99
N PRO A 118 -20.77 8.45 -2.88
CA PRO A 118 -20.47 7.62 -1.72
C PRO A 118 -20.50 8.39 -0.39
N TYR A 119 -20.00 9.62 -0.38
CA TYR A 119 -19.96 10.47 0.80
C TYR A 119 -21.13 11.48 0.89
N SER A 120 -22.21 11.30 0.12
CA SER A 120 -23.37 12.20 0.12
C SER A 120 -23.99 12.38 1.50
N ARG A 121 -23.86 11.38 2.37
CA ARG A 121 -24.36 11.43 3.76
C ARG A 121 -23.63 12.45 4.63
N PHE A 122 -22.42 12.82 4.25
CA PHE A 122 -21.62 13.87 4.89
C PHE A 122 -21.80 15.24 4.25
N LEU A 123 -22.45 15.31 3.10
CA LEU A 123 -22.64 16.54 2.34
C LEU A 123 -24.02 17.17 2.60
N THR A 124 -24.09 18.48 2.47
CA THR A 124 -25.37 19.19 2.48
C THR A 124 -26.16 18.93 1.20
N GLU A 125 -27.44 19.07 1.26
CA GLU A 125 -28.32 19.02 0.10
C GLU A 125 -27.95 20.14 -0.89
N GLY A 126 -27.84 19.79 -2.17
CA GLY A 126 -27.40 20.72 -3.21
C GLY A 126 -25.90 20.83 -3.41
N SER A 127 -25.07 20.11 -2.63
CA SER A 127 -23.62 20.03 -2.89
C SER A 127 -23.32 19.47 -4.28
N THR A 128 -22.43 20.15 -5.00
CA THR A 128 -21.95 19.74 -6.34
C THR A 128 -20.46 19.42 -6.27
N VAL A 129 -19.90 18.86 -7.35
CA VAL A 129 -18.45 18.62 -7.45
C VAL A 129 -17.64 19.92 -7.33
N ASP A 130 -18.20 21.03 -7.81
CA ASP A 130 -17.55 22.34 -7.79
C ASP A 130 -17.71 23.06 -6.45
N ASN A 131 -18.65 22.59 -5.63
CA ASN A 131 -18.92 23.15 -4.33
C ASN A 131 -19.34 22.06 -3.36
N LEU A 132 -18.37 21.32 -2.84
CA LEU A 132 -18.57 20.33 -1.79
C LEU A 132 -18.73 21.07 -0.46
N VAL A 133 -19.91 20.94 0.15
CA VAL A 133 -20.21 21.53 1.45
C VAL A 133 -20.55 20.42 2.43
N PHE A 134 -19.68 20.23 3.42
CA PHE A 134 -19.80 19.15 4.39
C PHE A 134 -20.60 19.58 5.63
N ARG A 135 -21.37 18.65 6.18
CA ARG A 135 -22.15 18.86 7.42
C ARG A 135 -21.31 18.80 8.67
N ILE A 136 -20.20 18.06 8.62
CA ILE A 136 -19.15 18.01 9.64
C ILE A 136 -17.80 18.26 8.96
N PRO A 137 -16.77 18.69 9.68
CA PRO A 137 -15.46 18.86 9.08
C PRO A 137 -14.96 17.57 8.39
N PHE A 138 -14.61 17.69 7.12
CA PHE A 138 -13.98 16.65 6.32
C PHE A 138 -12.64 17.19 5.82
N LEU A 139 -11.56 16.64 6.35
CA LEU A 139 -10.23 17.26 6.34
C LEU A 139 -9.21 16.36 5.63
N PRO A 140 -9.13 16.44 4.28
CA PRO A 140 -8.27 15.59 3.50
C PRO A 140 -6.84 16.14 3.37
N VAL A 141 -5.90 15.22 3.12
CA VAL A 141 -4.61 15.50 2.48
C VAL A 141 -4.61 14.92 1.07
N PRO A 142 -3.81 15.43 0.13
CA PRO A 142 -3.72 14.83 -1.20
C PRO A 142 -2.88 13.55 -1.18
N GLY A 143 -3.33 12.54 -1.94
CA GLY A 143 -2.56 11.34 -2.25
C GLY A 143 -1.91 11.41 -3.63
N ASN A 144 -1.14 10.38 -4.00
CA ASN A 144 -0.43 10.37 -5.26
C ASN A 144 -1.38 10.22 -6.47
N HIS A 145 -2.50 9.52 -6.31
CA HIS A 145 -3.51 9.39 -7.36
C HIS A 145 -4.27 10.71 -7.60
N ASP A 146 -4.40 11.57 -6.60
CA ASP A 146 -4.98 12.90 -6.75
C ASP A 146 -4.13 13.81 -7.65
N TYR A 147 -2.82 13.53 -7.78
CA TYR A 147 -1.88 14.25 -8.64
C TYR A 147 -1.60 13.57 -10.00
N TYR A 148 -1.91 12.29 -10.17
CA TYR A 148 -1.54 11.56 -11.38
C TYR A 148 -2.24 12.06 -12.62
N ASP A 149 -1.46 12.25 -13.69
CA ASP A 149 -1.91 12.53 -15.05
C ASP A 149 -1.77 11.31 -15.95
N LEU A 150 -2.53 11.29 -17.04
CA LEU A 150 -2.28 10.36 -18.14
C LEU A 150 -1.05 10.77 -18.93
N GLY A 151 -0.18 9.80 -19.21
CA GLY A 151 0.91 9.99 -20.18
C GLY A 151 0.37 10.36 -21.55
N SER A 152 1.10 11.22 -22.28
CA SER A 152 0.65 11.80 -23.55
C SER A 152 0.17 10.78 -24.59
N TRP A 153 0.82 9.61 -24.68
CA TRP A 153 0.42 8.53 -25.59
C TRP A 153 -0.86 7.81 -25.14
N ALA A 154 -1.04 7.63 -23.82
CA ALA A 154 -2.25 7.03 -23.26
C ALA A 154 -3.45 7.97 -23.45
N LYS A 155 -3.23 9.27 -23.29
CA LYS A 155 -4.22 10.31 -23.56
C LYS A 155 -4.63 10.31 -25.04
N TRP A 156 -3.67 10.20 -25.97
CA TRP A 156 -3.96 10.08 -27.38
C TRP A 156 -4.78 8.81 -27.70
N LEU A 157 -4.37 7.67 -27.13
CA LEU A 157 -5.04 6.37 -27.36
C LEU A 157 -6.48 6.34 -26.83
N SER A 158 -6.75 7.01 -25.72
CA SER A 158 -8.09 7.10 -25.13
C SER A 158 -9.07 7.91 -25.99
N HIS A 159 -8.58 8.80 -26.84
CA HIS A 159 -9.37 9.66 -27.71
C HIS A 159 -9.59 9.07 -29.13
N VAL A 160 -8.96 7.94 -29.49
CA VAL A 160 -9.18 7.29 -30.79
C VAL A 160 -10.52 6.55 -30.78
N PRO A 161 -11.51 6.93 -31.60
CA PRO A 161 -12.80 6.25 -31.69
C PRO A 161 -12.61 4.77 -32.05
N LEU A 162 -13.37 3.87 -31.47
CA LEU A 162 -13.32 2.40 -31.61
C LEU A 162 -12.14 1.70 -30.87
N LEU A 163 -10.90 2.19 -30.99
CA LEU A 163 -9.76 1.62 -30.24
C LEU A 163 -9.86 1.91 -28.74
N GLY A 164 -10.22 3.14 -28.37
CA GLY A 164 -10.44 3.52 -26.98
C GLY A 164 -11.57 2.73 -26.30
N ARG A 165 -12.61 2.35 -27.05
CA ARG A 165 -13.73 1.53 -26.56
C ARG A 165 -13.31 0.07 -26.36
N GLY A 166 -12.55 -0.51 -27.29
CA GLY A 166 -12.02 -1.88 -27.20
C GLY A 166 -10.98 -2.02 -26.09
N LEU A 167 -10.08 -1.04 -25.95
CA LEU A 167 -9.09 -1.00 -24.87
C LEU A 167 -9.73 -0.82 -23.48
N ARG A 168 -10.80 -0.03 -23.37
CA ARG A 168 -11.58 0.11 -22.13
C ARG A 168 -12.21 -1.21 -21.70
N ILE A 169 -12.82 -1.95 -22.64
CA ILE A 169 -13.40 -3.27 -22.37
C ILE A 169 -12.31 -4.27 -21.96
N LEU A 170 -11.15 -4.22 -22.64
CA LEU A 170 -10.02 -5.10 -22.36
C LEU A 170 -9.37 -4.79 -21.00
N ALA A 171 -9.13 -3.51 -20.70
CA ALA A 171 -8.58 -3.08 -19.42
C ALA A 171 -9.53 -3.40 -18.27
N HIS A 172 -10.83 -3.21 -18.46
CA HIS A 172 -11.85 -3.58 -17.49
C HIS A 172 -11.85 -5.08 -17.19
N ARG A 173 -11.62 -5.92 -18.24
CA ARG A 173 -11.61 -7.38 -18.11
C ARG A 173 -10.32 -7.91 -17.48
N PHE A 174 -9.16 -7.25 -17.67
CA PHE A 174 -7.86 -7.72 -17.20
C PHE A 174 -7.37 -7.04 -15.94
N PHE A 175 -7.80 -5.82 -15.66
CA PHE A 175 -7.26 -5.00 -14.57
C PHE A 175 -8.30 -4.57 -13.53
N ALA A 176 -9.57 -4.90 -13.72
CA ALA A 176 -10.69 -4.45 -12.88
C ALA A 176 -10.83 -2.90 -12.76
N PHE A 177 -10.06 -2.14 -13.55
CA PHE A 177 -10.03 -0.68 -13.51
C PHE A 177 -10.67 -0.09 -14.77
N GLY A 178 -11.50 0.94 -14.60
CA GLY A 178 -11.88 1.79 -15.74
C GLY A 178 -10.66 2.55 -16.26
N LEU A 179 -10.42 2.55 -17.57
CA LEU A 179 -9.39 3.42 -18.14
C LEU A 179 -9.76 4.89 -17.89
N PRO A 180 -8.86 5.69 -17.29
CA PRO A 180 -9.08 7.13 -17.21
C PRO A 180 -9.10 7.74 -18.62
N GLU A 181 -9.95 8.73 -18.85
CA GLU A 181 -10.02 9.50 -20.10
C GLU A 181 -9.20 10.78 -20.04
N GLY A 182 -8.91 11.24 -18.82
CA GLY A 182 -8.14 12.44 -18.53
C GLY A 182 -7.16 12.24 -17.39
N GLY A 183 -6.50 13.32 -17.00
CA GLY A 183 -5.64 13.38 -15.82
C GLY A 183 -6.21 14.30 -14.76
N SER A 184 -5.50 14.42 -13.66
CA SER A 184 -5.81 15.33 -12.55
C SER A 184 -5.51 16.80 -12.91
N ASP A 185 -4.79 17.05 -14.00
CA ASP A 185 -4.18 18.35 -14.31
C ASP A 185 -3.28 18.83 -13.14
N MET A 186 -2.35 17.95 -12.74
CA MET A 186 -1.44 18.13 -11.61
C MET A 186 -2.17 18.44 -10.29
N GLY A 187 -3.25 17.73 -9.99
CA GLY A 187 -4.01 17.88 -8.75
C GLY A 187 -5.05 19.00 -8.77
N ARG A 188 -5.30 19.65 -9.92
CA ARG A 188 -6.25 20.76 -10.00
C ARG A 188 -7.63 20.39 -9.45
N ALA A 189 -8.15 19.21 -9.80
CA ALA A 189 -9.48 18.79 -9.36
C ALA A 189 -9.56 18.66 -7.82
N TYR A 190 -8.50 18.14 -7.19
CA TYR A 190 -8.38 18.08 -5.73
C TYR A 190 -8.36 19.50 -5.12
N MET A 191 -7.50 20.38 -5.66
CA MET A 191 -7.37 21.75 -5.17
C MET A 191 -8.68 22.54 -5.29
N GLU A 192 -9.34 22.45 -6.44
CA GLU A 192 -10.64 23.08 -6.65
C GLU A 192 -11.74 22.49 -5.77
N ALA A 193 -11.68 21.21 -5.42
CA ALA A 193 -12.67 20.56 -4.56
C ALA A 193 -12.50 20.90 -3.08
N PHE A 194 -11.29 21.04 -2.57
CA PHE A 194 -11.04 21.10 -1.13
C PHE A 194 -10.31 22.36 -0.65
N VAL A 195 -9.48 22.99 -1.47
CA VAL A 195 -8.66 24.13 -1.03
C VAL A 195 -9.33 25.46 -1.31
N ASP A 196 -9.17 26.42 -0.41
CA ASP A 196 -9.60 27.80 -0.65
C ASP A 196 -8.62 28.53 -1.57
N LEU A 197 -8.94 28.55 -2.85
CA LEU A 197 -8.14 29.24 -3.88
C LEU A 197 -8.48 30.73 -4.01
N SER A 198 -9.35 31.29 -3.17
CA SER A 198 -9.80 32.69 -3.26
C SER A 198 -8.70 33.69 -2.80
N GLY A 199 -7.70 33.22 -2.06
CA GLY A 199 -6.58 34.06 -1.60
C GLY A 199 -5.70 34.65 -2.69
N ASP A 200 -5.79 34.16 -3.93
CA ASP A 200 -5.06 34.70 -5.08
C ASP A 200 -5.56 36.09 -5.54
N LYS A 201 -6.67 36.60 -4.95
CA LYS A 201 -7.32 37.83 -5.40
C LYS A 201 -7.53 38.90 -4.33
N GLN A 202 -7.13 38.64 -3.09
CA GLN A 202 -7.30 39.67 -2.05
C GLN A 202 -6.06 40.52 -1.90
N ASP A 203 -6.29 41.83 -1.99
CA ASP A 203 -5.30 42.89 -1.72
C ASP A 203 -4.55 42.59 -0.42
N SER A 204 -3.25 42.49 -0.57
CA SER A 204 -2.27 42.28 0.48
C SER A 204 -2.23 43.48 1.45
N THR A 205 -3.12 43.51 2.42
CA THR A 205 -2.86 44.29 3.62
C THR A 205 -2.28 43.39 4.69
N ALA A 206 -1.17 43.74 5.27
CA ALA A 206 -0.34 42.99 6.21
C ALA A 206 -1.08 42.38 7.43
N GLN A 207 -2.36 42.71 7.65
CA GLN A 207 -3.19 42.21 8.72
C GLN A 207 -4.06 40.98 8.34
N ALA A 208 -4.26 40.72 7.05
CA ALA A 208 -5.03 39.53 6.59
C ALA A 208 -4.22 38.22 6.66
N GLU A 209 -2.91 38.34 6.86
CA GLU A 209 -1.93 37.28 6.70
C GLU A 209 -1.75 36.37 7.92
N SER A 210 -2.28 36.72 9.06
CA SER A 210 -2.18 35.95 10.31
C SER A 210 -3.51 35.30 10.73
N ALA A 211 -4.63 35.65 10.08
CA ALA A 211 -5.93 35.08 10.44
C ALA A 211 -6.09 33.65 9.93
N PRO A 212 -6.52 32.70 10.78
CA PRO A 212 -6.83 31.36 10.34
C PRO A 212 -8.04 31.35 9.38
N LEU A 213 -8.02 30.41 8.41
CA LEU A 213 -9.19 30.19 7.57
C LEU A 213 -10.31 29.57 8.41
N GLN A 214 -11.50 30.20 8.38
CA GLN A 214 -12.67 29.68 9.08
C GLN A 214 -13.30 28.54 8.28
N TYR A 215 -13.46 27.38 8.92
CA TYR A 215 -14.22 26.25 8.38
C TYR A 215 -15.62 26.26 8.97
N LEU A 216 -16.63 26.45 8.14
CA LEU A 216 -18.02 26.56 8.55
C LEU A 216 -18.83 25.37 7.99
N PRO A 217 -19.02 24.30 8.78
CA PRO A 217 -19.84 23.16 8.35
C PRO A 217 -21.25 23.62 7.92
N GLY A 218 -21.69 23.11 6.77
CA GLY A 218 -22.96 23.50 6.17
C GLY A 218 -22.91 24.75 5.29
N GLU A 219 -21.80 25.51 5.30
CA GLU A 219 -21.68 26.78 4.56
C GLU A 219 -20.40 26.85 3.74
N LYS A 220 -19.24 26.95 4.37
CA LYS A 220 -17.93 27.05 3.75
C LYS A 220 -16.97 26.00 4.33
N THR A 221 -16.65 24.98 3.54
CA THR A 221 -15.89 23.80 3.98
C THR A 221 -14.61 23.61 3.16
N ARG A 222 -13.74 24.61 3.21
CA ARG A 222 -12.46 24.62 2.49
C ARG A 222 -11.29 24.56 3.48
N ILE A 223 -10.21 23.92 3.08
CA ILE A 223 -8.93 23.90 3.78
C ILE A 223 -8.01 24.99 3.24
N PRO A 224 -7.07 25.53 4.04
CA PRO A 224 -6.29 26.71 3.64
C PRO A 224 -5.20 26.39 2.60
N ASN A 225 -4.68 25.17 2.59
CA ASN A 225 -3.59 24.77 1.71
C ASN A 225 -3.55 23.24 1.58
N ARG A 226 -2.65 22.70 0.75
CA ARG A 226 -2.36 21.26 0.62
C ARG A 226 -1.73 20.65 1.87
N TYR A 227 -1.13 21.47 2.76
CA TYR A 227 -0.73 21.12 4.12
C TYR A 227 -1.15 22.23 5.09
N TYR A 228 -1.56 21.87 6.29
CA TYR A 228 -2.18 22.81 7.24
C TYR A 228 -2.23 22.24 8.66
N GLN A 229 -2.56 23.11 9.62
CA GLN A 229 -2.80 22.70 11.00
C GLN A 229 -4.11 23.25 11.54
N TYR A 230 -4.66 22.56 12.53
CA TYR A 230 -5.84 22.98 13.29
C TYR A 230 -5.87 22.30 14.65
N SER A 231 -6.72 22.80 15.54
CA SER A 231 -6.91 22.24 16.86
C SER A 231 -8.38 21.91 17.12
N VAL A 232 -8.64 20.78 17.77
CA VAL A 232 -9.98 20.38 18.23
C VAL A 232 -9.84 19.88 19.66
N GLY A 233 -10.53 20.56 20.62
CA GLY A 233 -10.40 20.20 22.02
C GLY A 233 -8.94 20.19 22.49
N ASN A 234 -8.52 19.04 23.02
CA ASN A 234 -7.15 18.82 23.50
C ASN A 234 -6.20 18.20 22.46
N VAL A 235 -6.49 18.33 21.18
CA VAL A 235 -5.66 17.76 20.09
C VAL A 235 -5.24 18.83 19.10
N ASP A 236 -3.97 18.80 18.72
CA ASP A 236 -3.41 19.54 17.60
C ASP A 236 -3.13 18.58 16.43
N PHE A 237 -3.65 18.93 15.26
CA PHE A 237 -3.52 18.18 14.03
C PHE A 237 -2.59 18.88 13.05
N PHE A 238 -1.75 18.09 12.38
CA PHE A 238 -0.83 18.54 11.36
C PHE A 238 -1.02 17.70 10.11
N ALA A 239 -1.62 18.29 9.10
CA ALA A 239 -1.90 17.69 7.80
C ALA A 239 -0.75 17.95 6.84
N LEU A 240 -0.22 16.94 6.17
CA LEU A 240 0.94 17.05 5.30
C LEU A 240 0.63 16.59 3.87
N ASP A 241 1.19 17.27 2.89
CA ASP A 241 1.30 16.80 1.52
C ASP A 241 2.59 16.01 1.33
N SER A 242 2.53 14.70 1.50
CA SER A 242 3.69 13.83 1.37
C SER A 242 4.16 13.61 -0.07
N ASN A 243 3.40 14.06 -1.08
CA ASN A 243 3.78 13.93 -2.49
C ASN A 243 4.97 14.83 -2.88
N THR A 244 5.33 15.78 -2.04
CA THR A 244 6.48 16.67 -2.22
C THR A 244 7.64 16.35 -1.27
N LEU A 245 7.58 15.19 -0.61
CA LEU A 245 8.56 14.71 0.36
C LEU A 245 9.12 13.32 -0.02
N ASP A 246 8.94 12.89 -1.26
CA ASP A 246 9.33 11.56 -1.72
C ASP A 246 10.85 11.43 -2.00
N ALA A 247 11.51 12.53 -2.27
CA ALA A 247 12.96 12.56 -2.42
C ALA A 247 13.63 12.85 -1.06
N PRO A 248 14.66 12.08 -0.65
CA PRO A 248 15.43 12.40 0.56
C PRO A 248 16.03 13.78 0.48
N ALA A 249 15.96 14.53 1.59
CA ALA A 249 16.61 15.83 1.71
C ALA A 249 18.09 15.73 1.33
N PRO A 250 18.63 16.67 0.57
CA PRO A 250 20.05 16.70 0.30
C PRO A 250 20.84 16.99 1.60
N GLU A 251 22.04 16.41 1.70
CA GLU A 251 22.93 16.56 2.87
C GLU A 251 23.39 18.02 3.07
N THR A 252 23.37 18.81 2.00
CA THR A 252 23.74 20.21 1.97
C THR A 252 22.77 20.99 1.09
N VAL A 253 22.63 22.29 1.36
CA VAL A 253 21.80 23.20 0.57
C VAL A 253 22.56 23.81 -0.62
N ASP A 254 23.88 23.64 -0.70
CA ASP A 254 24.66 24.10 -1.85
C ASP A 254 24.40 23.22 -3.08
N PRO A 255 23.72 23.76 -4.12
CA PRO A 255 23.39 22.96 -5.30
C PRO A 255 24.63 22.42 -6.04
N ALA A 256 25.78 23.08 -5.93
CA ALA A 256 26.99 22.64 -6.59
C ALA A 256 27.58 21.42 -5.87
N GLU A 257 27.55 21.42 -4.54
CA GLU A 257 27.97 20.27 -3.72
C GLU A 257 27.04 19.09 -3.87
N VAL A 258 25.71 19.30 -3.82
CA VAL A 258 24.71 18.24 -4.07
C VAL A 258 24.97 17.56 -5.41
N ARG A 259 25.18 18.33 -6.48
CA ARG A 259 25.46 17.77 -7.81
C ARG A 259 26.79 17.01 -7.89
N ARG A 260 27.86 17.49 -7.21
CA ARG A 260 29.13 16.75 -7.14
C ARG A 260 28.95 15.41 -6.43
N ASN A 261 28.36 15.43 -5.24
CA ASN A 261 28.10 14.21 -4.45
C ASN A 261 27.25 13.21 -5.21
N ALA A 262 26.19 13.68 -5.89
CA ALA A 262 25.34 12.85 -6.73
C ALA A 262 26.12 12.25 -7.91
N THR A 263 27.01 13.00 -8.57
CA THR A 263 27.84 12.50 -9.67
C THR A 263 28.77 11.39 -9.22
N ASP A 264 29.41 11.53 -8.06
CA ASP A 264 30.29 10.51 -7.49
C ASP A 264 29.51 9.23 -7.14
N ARG A 265 28.32 9.37 -6.55
CA ARG A 265 27.42 8.24 -6.24
C ARG A 265 26.92 7.55 -7.50
N ILE A 266 26.52 8.30 -8.53
CA ILE A 266 26.12 7.75 -9.84
C ILE A 266 27.26 6.89 -10.40
N THR A 267 28.49 7.39 -10.40
CA THR A 267 29.65 6.65 -10.88
C THR A 267 29.86 5.34 -10.11
N ALA A 268 29.68 5.37 -8.80
CA ALA A 268 29.79 4.16 -7.96
C ALA A 268 28.67 3.16 -8.25
N LEU A 269 27.43 3.64 -8.38
CA LEU A 269 26.25 2.82 -8.69
C LEU A 269 26.33 2.19 -10.09
N GLU A 270 26.81 2.93 -11.09
CA GLU A 270 27.04 2.39 -12.45
C GLU A 270 28.07 1.26 -12.46
N LYS A 271 29.16 1.40 -11.69
CA LYS A 271 30.14 0.31 -11.51
C LYS A 271 29.51 -0.91 -10.85
N ARG A 272 28.68 -0.70 -9.82
CA ARG A 272 27.95 -1.77 -9.13
C ARG A 272 26.97 -2.45 -10.07
N ALA A 273 26.19 -1.69 -10.84
CA ALA A 273 25.27 -2.20 -11.85
C ALA A 273 25.97 -3.09 -12.89
N ALA A 274 27.12 -2.63 -13.40
CA ALA A 274 27.93 -3.42 -14.34
C ALA A 274 28.45 -4.73 -13.73
N ALA A 275 28.87 -4.72 -12.46
CA ALA A 275 29.30 -5.92 -11.76
C ALA A 275 28.16 -6.92 -11.56
N ILE A 276 26.97 -6.43 -11.20
CA ILE A 276 25.76 -7.27 -11.06
C ILE A 276 25.37 -7.86 -12.42
N ASP A 277 25.38 -7.08 -13.50
CA ASP A 277 25.04 -7.57 -14.85
C ASP A 277 26.00 -8.71 -15.30
N ILE A 278 27.29 -8.57 -15.02
CA ILE A 278 28.28 -9.63 -15.29
C ILE A 278 27.96 -10.89 -14.47
N ALA A 279 27.68 -10.72 -13.18
CA ALA A 279 27.37 -11.85 -12.30
C ALA A 279 26.05 -12.54 -12.75
N LEU A 280 25.02 -11.75 -13.07
CA LEU A 280 23.73 -12.26 -13.52
C LEU A 280 23.85 -13.05 -14.82
N ARG A 281 24.60 -12.55 -15.82
CA ARG A 281 24.86 -13.26 -17.08
C ARG A 281 25.62 -14.54 -16.85
N ARG A 282 26.54 -14.59 -15.88
CA ARG A 282 27.28 -15.80 -15.52
C ARG A 282 26.34 -16.87 -14.98
N GLU A 283 25.50 -16.52 -13.99
CA GLU A 283 24.56 -17.45 -13.38
C GLU A 283 23.51 -17.94 -14.40
N GLN A 284 22.99 -17.03 -15.23
CA GLN A 284 22.06 -17.37 -16.32
C GLN A 284 22.69 -18.34 -17.34
N ARG A 285 23.98 -18.15 -17.67
CA ARG A 285 24.70 -19.07 -18.56
C ARG A 285 24.84 -20.46 -17.92
N MET A 286 25.27 -20.52 -16.67
CA MET A 286 25.39 -21.78 -15.93
C MET A 286 24.05 -22.52 -15.86
N ARG A 287 22.96 -21.82 -15.58
CA ARG A 287 21.60 -22.36 -15.63
C ARG A 287 21.27 -22.93 -17.02
N GLY A 288 21.52 -22.15 -18.08
CA GLY A 288 21.28 -22.59 -19.45
C GLY A 288 22.10 -23.83 -19.84
N GLU A 289 23.35 -23.95 -19.39
CA GLU A 289 24.21 -25.12 -19.59
C GLU A 289 23.66 -26.36 -18.86
N GLN A 290 23.20 -26.21 -17.62
CA GLN A 290 22.57 -27.30 -16.86
C GLN A 290 21.27 -27.77 -17.51
N GLN A 291 20.37 -26.84 -17.90
CA GLN A 291 19.15 -27.16 -18.60
C GLN A 291 19.42 -27.85 -19.95
N ALA A 292 20.41 -27.38 -20.72
CA ALA A 292 20.78 -28.00 -21.98
C ALA A 292 21.38 -29.41 -21.79
N ALA A 293 22.12 -29.64 -20.70
CA ALA A 293 22.63 -30.97 -20.35
C ALA A 293 21.48 -31.93 -19.99
N LEU A 294 20.53 -31.46 -19.17
CA LEU A 294 19.34 -32.22 -18.80
C LEU A 294 18.46 -32.56 -20.01
N ARG A 295 18.22 -31.61 -20.92
CA ARG A 295 17.48 -31.82 -22.17
C ARG A 295 18.11 -32.92 -23.02
N ARG A 296 19.43 -32.89 -23.18
CA ARG A 296 20.15 -33.93 -23.93
C ARG A 296 19.99 -35.30 -23.26
N GLN A 297 20.15 -35.38 -21.93
CA GLN A 297 19.97 -36.62 -21.20
C GLN A 297 18.56 -37.18 -21.38
N ILE A 298 17.54 -36.36 -21.21
CA ILE A 298 16.12 -36.74 -21.39
C ILE A 298 15.84 -37.17 -22.85
N GLY A 299 16.37 -36.43 -23.83
CA GLY A 299 16.19 -36.75 -25.23
C GLY A 299 16.82 -38.09 -25.66
N MET A 300 17.92 -38.50 -25.01
CA MET A 300 18.73 -39.66 -25.42
C MET A 300 18.57 -40.88 -24.51
N ASP A 301 18.20 -40.72 -23.24
CA ASP A 301 18.19 -41.75 -22.22
C ASP A 301 16.78 -42.06 -21.72
N ALA A 302 16.26 -43.22 -22.18
CA ALA A 302 14.96 -43.72 -21.78
C ALA A 302 14.86 -44.09 -20.29
N ALA A 303 15.98 -44.49 -19.66
CA ALA A 303 15.98 -44.80 -18.24
C ALA A 303 15.85 -43.51 -17.41
N ARG A 304 16.51 -42.45 -17.85
CA ARG A 304 16.38 -41.14 -17.24
C ARG A 304 14.99 -40.53 -17.35
N ARG A 305 14.35 -40.66 -18.52
CA ARG A 305 12.96 -40.24 -18.69
C ARG A 305 12.02 -40.98 -17.73
N LYS A 306 12.19 -42.30 -17.62
CA LYS A 306 11.39 -43.15 -16.73
C LYS A 306 11.58 -42.76 -15.24
N GLU A 307 12.81 -42.45 -14.85
CA GLU A 307 13.10 -41.97 -13.50
C GLU A 307 12.36 -40.64 -13.19
N LEU A 308 12.45 -39.68 -14.11
CA LEU A 308 11.76 -38.38 -13.96
C LEU A 308 10.25 -38.51 -14.01
N GLU A 309 9.72 -39.35 -14.88
CA GLU A 309 8.29 -39.72 -14.92
C GLU A 309 7.83 -40.25 -13.56
N GLN A 310 8.58 -41.17 -12.98
CA GLN A 310 8.25 -41.74 -11.68
C GLN A 310 8.26 -40.66 -10.58
N LYS A 311 9.19 -39.74 -10.63
CA LYS A 311 9.24 -38.63 -9.66
C LYS A 311 8.10 -37.61 -9.84
N ALA A 312 7.69 -37.36 -11.09
CA ALA A 312 6.52 -36.54 -11.38
C ALA A 312 5.23 -37.22 -10.88
N ASP A 313 5.09 -38.53 -11.10
CA ASP A 313 3.95 -39.32 -10.60
C ASP A 313 3.92 -39.30 -9.04
N GLU A 314 5.06 -39.38 -8.36
CA GLU A 314 5.13 -39.23 -6.88
C GLU A 314 4.56 -37.86 -6.43
N VAL A 315 4.91 -36.74 -7.10
CA VAL A 315 4.35 -35.41 -6.80
C VAL A 315 2.83 -35.41 -6.98
N VAL A 316 2.33 -35.99 -8.08
CA VAL A 316 0.88 -36.12 -8.36
C VAL A 316 0.16 -36.84 -7.23
N GLN A 317 0.70 -38.00 -6.77
CA GLN A 317 0.10 -38.79 -5.69
C GLN A 317 -0.07 -37.95 -4.41
N TYR A 318 0.97 -37.19 -4.01
CA TYR A 318 0.91 -36.36 -2.82
C TYR A 318 -0.01 -35.14 -2.99
N LEU A 319 -0.07 -34.55 -4.18
CA LEU A 319 -1.01 -33.47 -4.48
C LEU A 319 -2.48 -33.95 -4.40
N VAL A 320 -2.77 -35.18 -4.90
CA VAL A 320 -4.10 -35.78 -4.80
C VAL A 320 -4.46 -36.10 -3.35
N ALA A 321 -3.50 -36.59 -2.54
CA ALA A 321 -3.71 -36.82 -1.12
C ALA A 321 -3.96 -35.52 -0.36
N LEU A 322 -3.19 -34.47 -0.63
CA LEU A 322 -3.37 -33.15 -0.05
C LEU A 322 -4.73 -32.53 -0.44
N ARG A 323 -5.14 -32.67 -1.71
CA ARG A 323 -6.47 -32.28 -2.17
C ARG A 323 -7.59 -32.96 -1.39
N THR A 324 -7.46 -34.27 -1.15
CA THR A 324 -8.44 -35.06 -0.39
C THR A 324 -8.53 -34.50 1.06
N ALA A 325 -7.40 -34.30 1.72
CA ALA A 325 -7.36 -33.74 3.07
C ALA A 325 -7.96 -32.32 3.13
N LEU A 326 -7.72 -31.48 2.13
CA LEU A 326 -8.33 -30.15 2.01
C LEU A 326 -9.86 -30.23 1.81
N THR A 327 -10.33 -31.20 1.03
CA THR A 327 -11.77 -31.41 0.80
C THR A 327 -12.45 -31.84 2.11
N GLU A 328 -11.83 -32.76 2.85
CA GLU A 328 -12.30 -33.22 4.18
C GLU A 328 -12.27 -32.09 5.21
N ALA A 329 -11.32 -31.18 5.11
CA ALA A 329 -11.26 -29.98 5.93
C ALA A 329 -12.26 -28.87 5.52
N GLY A 330 -13.05 -29.08 4.45
CA GLY A 330 -14.06 -28.13 3.96
C GLY A 330 -13.51 -27.03 3.03
N VAL A 331 -12.24 -27.10 2.64
CA VAL A 331 -11.54 -26.04 1.89
C VAL A 331 -11.54 -26.33 0.37
N ARG A 332 -12.73 -26.30 -0.24
CA ARG A 332 -12.93 -26.69 -1.64
C ARG A 332 -12.11 -25.89 -2.64
N ARG A 333 -12.02 -24.57 -2.47
CA ARG A 333 -11.31 -23.70 -3.42
C ARG A 333 -9.82 -24.07 -3.57
N ILE A 334 -9.14 -24.37 -2.46
CA ILE A 334 -7.73 -24.76 -2.50
C ILE A 334 -7.59 -26.21 -2.96
N ALA A 335 -8.53 -27.08 -2.62
CA ALA A 335 -8.60 -28.43 -3.18
C ALA A 335 -8.74 -28.41 -4.71
N ASP A 336 -9.56 -27.52 -5.28
CA ASP A 336 -9.70 -27.34 -6.74
C ASP A 336 -8.40 -26.82 -7.36
N GLN A 337 -7.68 -25.93 -6.69
CA GLN A 337 -6.34 -25.47 -7.11
C GLN A 337 -5.35 -26.63 -7.15
N MET A 338 -5.33 -27.49 -6.12
CA MET A 338 -4.48 -28.69 -6.10
C MET A 338 -4.82 -29.65 -7.25
N GLN A 339 -6.09 -29.75 -7.63
CA GLN A 339 -6.51 -30.58 -8.78
C GLN A 339 -5.94 -30.04 -10.09
N VAL A 340 -5.94 -28.72 -10.29
CA VAL A 340 -5.36 -28.09 -11.50
C VAL A 340 -3.87 -28.39 -11.56
N VAL A 341 -3.15 -28.15 -10.47
CA VAL A 341 -1.71 -28.38 -10.39
C VAL A 341 -1.36 -29.87 -10.61
N ALA A 342 -2.08 -30.79 -9.97
CA ALA A 342 -1.89 -32.22 -10.18
C ALA A 342 -2.10 -32.65 -11.64
N ARG A 343 -3.05 -32.01 -12.35
CA ARG A 343 -3.27 -32.23 -13.77
C ARG A 343 -2.09 -31.76 -14.60
N THR A 344 -1.54 -30.59 -14.35
CA THR A 344 -0.36 -30.09 -15.08
C THR A 344 0.83 -31.04 -14.92
N TRP A 345 1.07 -31.55 -13.70
CA TRP A 345 2.08 -32.60 -13.49
C TRP A 345 1.80 -33.90 -14.24
N THR A 346 0.54 -34.33 -14.26
CA THR A 346 0.13 -35.55 -14.99
C THR A 346 0.37 -35.41 -16.48
N ASP A 347 0.03 -34.26 -17.04
CA ASP A 347 0.23 -33.96 -18.46
C ASP A 347 1.73 -33.91 -18.78
N GLY A 348 2.55 -33.26 -17.97
CA GLY A 348 4.01 -33.20 -18.10
C GLY A 348 4.68 -34.57 -17.95
N ALA A 349 4.21 -35.44 -17.04
CA ALA A 349 4.68 -36.81 -16.92
C ALA A 349 4.30 -37.66 -18.18
N ALA A 350 3.12 -37.44 -18.75
CA ALA A 350 2.73 -38.08 -20.00
C ALA A 350 3.59 -37.61 -21.19
N ASP A 351 3.91 -36.32 -21.23
CA ASP A 351 4.81 -35.75 -22.25
C ASP A 351 6.20 -36.35 -22.17
N LEU A 352 6.78 -36.61 -20.97
CA LEU A 352 8.06 -37.28 -20.80
C LEU A 352 8.11 -38.66 -21.49
N ARG A 353 6.99 -39.40 -21.54
CA ARG A 353 6.89 -40.69 -22.23
C ARG A 353 7.01 -40.54 -23.74
N GLN A 354 6.63 -39.40 -24.29
CA GLN A 354 6.56 -39.14 -25.72
C GLN A 354 7.80 -38.45 -26.26
N VAL A 355 8.71 -37.97 -25.39
CA VAL A 355 9.93 -37.30 -25.78
C VAL A 355 10.76 -38.21 -26.69
N SER A 356 10.97 -37.75 -27.91
CA SER A 356 11.76 -38.44 -28.96
C SER A 356 12.99 -37.63 -29.42
N SER A 357 13.03 -36.34 -29.08
CA SER A 357 14.09 -35.43 -29.47
C SER A 357 14.46 -34.49 -28.32
N PRO A 358 15.63 -33.81 -28.37
CA PRO A 358 15.98 -32.76 -27.43
C PRO A 358 15.02 -31.55 -27.47
N GLU A 359 14.41 -31.27 -28.60
CA GLU A 359 13.42 -30.21 -28.77
C GLU A 359 12.10 -30.55 -28.04
N ASP A 360 11.62 -31.81 -28.15
CA ASP A 360 10.48 -32.28 -27.38
C ASP A 360 10.74 -32.22 -25.89
N ALA A 361 11.98 -32.54 -25.47
CA ALA A 361 12.41 -32.45 -24.09
C ALA A 361 12.38 -31.01 -23.54
N GLU A 362 12.62 -29.98 -24.36
CA GLU A 362 12.55 -28.59 -23.97
C GLU A 362 11.14 -28.19 -23.55
N THR A 363 10.16 -28.48 -24.41
CA THR A 363 8.75 -28.16 -24.14
C THR A 363 8.24 -28.91 -22.92
N THR A 364 8.57 -30.20 -22.80
CA THR A 364 8.18 -31.00 -21.64
C THR A 364 8.76 -30.49 -20.33
N LEU A 365 10.05 -30.13 -20.32
CA LEU A 365 10.68 -29.55 -19.13
C LEU A 365 10.10 -28.19 -18.76
N GLN A 366 9.77 -27.36 -19.75
CA GLN A 366 9.12 -26.09 -19.47
C GLN A 366 7.76 -26.29 -18.78
N HIS A 367 6.95 -27.25 -19.26
CA HIS A 367 5.67 -27.58 -18.63
C HIS A 367 5.85 -28.09 -17.19
N LEU A 368 6.87 -28.90 -16.94
CA LEU A 368 7.15 -29.42 -15.61
C LEU A 368 7.74 -28.37 -14.65
N ASP A 369 8.52 -27.44 -15.17
CA ASP A 369 8.98 -26.26 -14.39
C ASP A 369 7.80 -25.36 -14.01
N GLU A 370 6.87 -25.10 -14.94
CA GLU A 370 5.62 -24.39 -14.66
C GLU A 370 4.76 -25.13 -13.62
N ALA A 371 4.63 -26.45 -13.73
CA ALA A 371 3.92 -27.28 -12.75
C ALA A 371 4.57 -27.23 -11.36
N SER A 372 5.91 -27.25 -11.30
CA SER A 372 6.67 -27.11 -10.05
C SER A 372 6.41 -25.75 -9.42
N ASP A 373 6.43 -24.73 -10.22
CA ASP A 373 6.15 -23.35 -9.80
C ASP A 373 4.72 -23.22 -9.26
N ASP A 374 3.74 -23.79 -9.95
CA ASP A 374 2.34 -23.78 -9.52
C ASP A 374 2.12 -24.58 -8.24
N THR A 375 2.88 -25.69 -8.04
CA THR A 375 2.86 -26.44 -6.79
C THR A 375 3.31 -25.58 -5.61
N CYS A 376 4.43 -24.85 -5.76
CA CYS A 376 4.90 -23.94 -4.71
C CYS A 376 3.87 -22.86 -4.36
N ALA A 377 3.17 -22.32 -5.36
CA ALA A 377 2.10 -21.36 -5.15
C ALA A 377 0.89 -21.97 -4.41
N ALA A 378 0.52 -23.17 -4.80
CA ALA A 378 -0.60 -23.88 -4.21
C ALA A 378 -0.30 -24.31 -2.76
N LEU A 379 0.91 -24.75 -2.45
CA LEU A 379 1.36 -25.03 -1.08
C LEU A 379 1.31 -23.78 -0.20
N GLY A 380 1.64 -22.63 -0.73
CA GLY A 380 1.43 -21.36 -0.03
C GLY A 380 -0.02 -21.14 0.38
N SER A 381 -0.98 -21.54 -0.45
CA SER A 381 -2.39 -21.45 -0.11
C SER A 381 -2.79 -22.40 1.02
N VAL A 382 -2.14 -23.57 1.16
CA VAL A 382 -2.38 -24.51 2.26
C VAL A 382 -1.91 -23.97 3.60
N GLU A 383 -0.83 -23.17 3.63
CA GLU A 383 -0.36 -22.54 4.83
C GLU A 383 -1.42 -21.62 5.47
N TYR A 384 -2.27 -21.00 4.66
CA TYR A 384 -3.39 -20.21 5.18
C TYR A 384 -4.42 -21.08 5.91
N VAL A 385 -4.75 -22.22 5.32
CA VAL A 385 -5.68 -23.16 5.97
C VAL A 385 -5.12 -23.66 7.28
N LEU A 386 -3.83 -23.95 7.29
CA LEU A 386 -3.15 -24.42 8.52
C LEU A 386 -3.09 -23.33 9.59
N ALA A 387 -3.05 -22.07 9.19
CA ALA A 387 -3.11 -20.95 10.14
C ALA A 387 -4.50 -20.80 10.78
N ASP A 388 -5.58 -21.11 10.05
CA ASP A 388 -6.96 -21.00 10.53
C ASP A 388 -7.40 -22.19 11.42
N LEU A 389 -6.69 -23.31 11.38
CA LEU A 389 -7.01 -24.48 12.19
C LEU A 389 -6.34 -24.43 13.57
N GLU A 390 -7.08 -24.67 14.63
CA GLU A 390 -6.56 -24.68 16.00
C GLU A 390 -5.47 -25.75 16.20
N LYS A 391 -4.53 -25.48 17.11
CA LYS A 391 -3.54 -26.48 17.53
C LYS A 391 -4.24 -27.65 18.21
N GLY A 392 -4.06 -28.86 17.65
CA GLY A 392 -4.74 -30.09 18.13
C GLY A 392 -5.97 -30.47 17.31
N ASP A 393 -6.37 -29.70 16.32
CA ASP A 393 -7.37 -30.15 15.32
C ASP A 393 -6.77 -31.31 14.49
N PRO A 394 -7.37 -32.49 14.47
CA PRO A 394 -6.84 -33.64 13.71
C PRO A 394 -6.75 -33.38 12.21
N ARG A 395 -7.57 -32.47 11.66
CA ARG A 395 -7.50 -32.04 10.25
C ARG A 395 -6.21 -31.27 9.97
N ARG A 396 -5.77 -30.46 10.94
CA ARG A 396 -4.52 -29.68 10.85
C ARG A 396 -3.30 -30.60 10.70
N ASP A 397 -3.21 -31.62 11.55
CA ASP A 397 -2.09 -32.58 11.52
C ASP A 397 -2.06 -33.38 10.23
N ALA A 398 -3.23 -33.78 9.72
CA ALA A 398 -3.35 -34.45 8.42
C ALA A 398 -2.89 -33.53 7.26
N LEU A 399 -3.29 -32.27 7.25
CA LEU A 399 -2.86 -31.30 6.24
C LEU A 399 -1.37 -31.03 6.29
N ILE A 400 -0.78 -30.87 7.47
CA ILE A 400 0.67 -30.70 7.65
C ILE A 400 1.41 -31.90 7.07
N SER A 401 0.98 -33.12 7.41
CA SER A 401 1.60 -34.36 6.93
C SER A 401 1.60 -34.44 5.40
N GLN A 402 0.46 -34.12 4.77
CA GLN A 402 0.34 -34.17 3.30
C GLN A 402 1.10 -33.03 2.62
N ARG A 403 1.07 -31.82 3.17
CA ARG A 403 1.87 -30.69 2.69
C ARG A 403 3.37 -31.04 2.70
N ASP A 404 3.87 -31.54 3.83
CA ASP A 404 5.28 -31.92 3.97
C ASP A 404 5.66 -33.07 3.02
N ALA A 405 4.73 -33.94 2.69
CA ALA A 405 4.96 -34.97 1.68
C ALA A 405 5.12 -34.38 0.27
N VAL A 406 4.28 -33.40 -0.10
CA VAL A 406 4.43 -32.68 -1.37
C VAL A 406 5.76 -31.91 -1.41
N GLU A 407 6.15 -31.21 -0.37
CA GLU A 407 7.43 -30.49 -0.29
C GLU A 407 8.64 -31.43 -0.44
N ARG A 408 8.59 -32.60 0.21
CA ARG A 408 9.64 -33.61 0.05
C ARG A 408 9.71 -34.15 -1.36
N SER A 409 8.56 -34.46 -1.99
CA SER A 409 8.54 -34.95 -3.36
C SER A 409 9.04 -33.92 -4.38
N GLN A 410 8.76 -32.66 -4.17
CA GLN A 410 9.33 -31.56 -4.95
C GLN A 410 10.85 -31.45 -4.78
N THR A 411 11.35 -31.62 -3.57
CA THR A 411 12.79 -31.65 -3.30
C THR A 411 13.47 -32.81 -4.01
N GLU A 412 12.85 -34.00 -4.00
CA GLU A 412 13.37 -35.17 -4.73
C GLU A 412 13.29 -34.99 -6.26
N TRP A 413 12.26 -34.35 -6.76
CA TRP A 413 12.17 -33.94 -8.17
C TRP A 413 13.34 -33.00 -8.55
N ALA A 414 13.56 -31.94 -7.78
CA ALA A 414 14.66 -31.00 -8.01
C ALA A 414 16.04 -31.70 -7.98
N LYS A 415 16.24 -32.63 -7.06
CA LYS A 415 17.47 -33.46 -7.05
C LYS A 415 17.57 -34.35 -8.28
N ALA A 416 16.45 -34.99 -8.67
CA ALA A 416 16.41 -35.86 -9.84
C ALA A 416 16.64 -35.09 -11.14
N THR A 417 16.18 -33.86 -11.28
CA THR A 417 16.51 -33.02 -12.45
C THR A 417 17.97 -32.60 -12.49
N GLY A 418 18.67 -32.64 -11.35
CA GLY A 418 20.06 -32.18 -11.23
C GLY A 418 20.21 -30.67 -11.47
N LEU A 419 19.11 -29.94 -11.42
CA LEU A 419 19.12 -28.48 -11.47
C LEU A 419 19.59 -27.95 -10.11
N ASP A 420 20.56 -27.05 -10.14
CA ASP A 420 21.06 -26.39 -8.93
C ASP A 420 20.05 -25.31 -8.52
N THR A 421 19.23 -25.60 -7.52
CA THR A 421 18.27 -24.65 -6.95
C THR A 421 18.95 -23.40 -6.37
N ASP A 422 20.22 -23.48 -6.02
CA ASP A 422 20.99 -22.32 -5.55
C ASP A 422 21.28 -21.34 -6.69
N ILE A 423 21.40 -21.80 -7.94
CA ILE A 423 21.55 -20.90 -9.10
C ILE A 423 20.32 -20.00 -9.24
N ASP A 424 19.13 -20.54 -9.12
CA ASP A 424 17.90 -19.76 -9.22
C ASP A 424 17.76 -18.75 -8.07
N ALA A 425 18.14 -19.15 -6.87
CA ALA A 425 18.22 -18.24 -5.72
C ALA A 425 19.26 -17.12 -5.94
N ARG A 426 20.42 -17.44 -6.53
CA ARG A 426 21.44 -16.43 -6.87
C ARG A 426 20.99 -15.49 -7.98
N ILE A 427 20.37 -16.00 -9.04
CA ILE A 427 19.81 -15.19 -10.13
C ILE A 427 18.74 -14.23 -9.57
N HIS A 428 17.87 -14.76 -8.72
CA HIS A 428 16.85 -13.95 -8.08
C HIS A 428 17.46 -12.84 -7.21
N SER A 429 18.41 -13.20 -6.35
CA SER A 429 19.14 -12.25 -5.49
C SER A 429 19.82 -11.14 -6.30
N LEU A 430 20.52 -11.49 -7.38
CA LEU A 430 21.18 -10.53 -8.25
C LEU A 430 20.17 -9.64 -9.01
N THR A 431 19.04 -10.20 -9.40
CA THR A 431 17.97 -9.43 -10.06
C THR A 431 17.38 -8.38 -9.11
N GLU A 432 17.15 -8.73 -7.85
CA GLU A 432 16.69 -7.80 -6.82
C GLU A 432 17.73 -6.71 -6.55
N GLU A 433 19.00 -7.10 -6.44
CA GLU A 433 20.09 -6.14 -6.26
C GLU A 433 20.22 -5.17 -7.46
N ALA A 434 19.98 -5.66 -8.69
CA ALA A 434 19.96 -4.81 -9.88
C ALA A 434 18.81 -3.79 -9.83
N LEU A 435 17.64 -4.20 -9.36
CA LEU A 435 16.50 -3.31 -9.20
C LEU A 435 16.76 -2.23 -8.13
N ASP A 436 17.43 -2.60 -7.04
CA ASP A 436 17.80 -1.66 -5.98
C ASP A 436 18.77 -0.60 -6.50
N VAL A 437 19.84 -1.05 -7.19
CA VAL A 437 20.81 -0.14 -7.80
C VAL A 437 20.15 0.77 -8.85
N GLN A 438 19.20 0.28 -9.63
CA GLN A 438 18.45 1.12 -10.59
C GLN A 438 17.62 2.20 -9.88
N ARG A 439 16.99 1.88 -8.74
CA ARG A 439 16.25 2.86 -7.93
C ARG A 439 17.17 3.93 -7.35
N ASP A 440 18.28 3.51 -6.76
CA ASP A 440 19.28 4.42 -6.21
C ASP A 440 19.86 5.32 -7.31
N LEU A 441 20.14 4.76 -8.49
CA LEU A 441 20.62 5.52 -9.63
C LEU A 441 19.61 6.58 -10.08
N ALA A 442 18.34 6.23 -10.13
CA ALA A 442 17.29 7.19 -10.48
C ALA A 442 17.15 8.33 -9.45
N GLN A 443 17.34 8.04 -8.16
CA GLN A 443 17.39 9.06 -7.11
C GLN A 443 18.58 9.99 -7.26
N GLU A 444 19.78 9.44 -7.43
CA GLU A 444 20.98 10.27 -7.58
C GLU A 444 20.99 11.09 -8.89
N GLN A 445 20.39 10.56 -9.96
CA GLN A 445 20.16 11.34 -11.18
C GLN A 445 19.21 12.53 -10.97
N ARG A 446 18.21 12.40 -10.10
CA ARG A 446 17.39 13.56 -9.67
C ARG A 446 18.23 14.55 -8.89
N ARG A 447 19.04 14.10 -7.92
CA ARG A 447 19.97 14.97 -7.15
C ARG A 447 21.01 15.65 -8.02
N GLN A 448 21.50 15.00 -9.07
CA GLN A 448 22.42 15.62 -10.04
C GLN A 448 21.80 16.84 -10.73
N ARG A 449 20.48 16.85 -10.86
CA ARG A 449 19.69 17.97 -11.44
C ARG A 449 19.11 18.89 -10.38
N TYR A 450 19.46 18.66 -9.11
CA TYR A 450 18.89 19.35 -7.97
C TYR A 450 18.93 20.87 -8.13
N ARG A 451 17.80 21.48 -7.81
CA ARG A 451 17.62 22.91 -7.60
C ARG A 451 16.98 23.11 -6.23
N PRO A 452 17.25 24.23 -5.53
CA PRO A 452 16.64 24.48 -4.21
C PRO A 452 15.11 24.37 -4.17
N ASP A 453 14.45 24.59 -5.33
CA ASP A 453 12.99 24.57 -5.47
C ASP A 453 12.42 23.16 -5.76
N ASP A 454 13.26 22.14 -5.94
CA ASP A 454 12.82 20.77 -6.25
C ASP A 454 12.44 19.96 -4.99
N TYR A 455 12.46 20.60 -3.82
CA TYR A 455 12.25 19.96 -2.54
C TYR A 455 11.44 20.88 -1.62
N ASP A 456 10.38 20.33 -1.03
CA ASP A 456 9.46 21.11 -0.19
C ASP A 456 10.01 21.31 1.24
N ARG A 457 11.16 21.94 1.28
CA ARG A 457 11.81 22.30 2.52
C ARG A 457 10.93 23.21 3.40
N ALA A 458 10.16 24.09 2.75
CA ALA A 458 9.27 24.99 3.46
C ALA A 458 8.21 24.27 4.27
N GLN A 459 7.67 23.15 3.75
CA GLN A 459 6.71 22.33 4.49
C GLN A 459 7.33 21.68 5.72
N LEU A 460 8.56 21.17 5.62
CA LEU A 460 9.26 20.57 6.76
C LEU A 460 9.66 21.59 7.82
N GLU A 461 10.16 22.76 7.43
CA GLU A 461 10.48 23.87 8.34
C GLU A 461 9.21 24.38 9.04
N TRP A 462 8.10 24.47 8.30
CA TRP A 462 6.80 24.81 8.86
C TRP A 462 6.35 23.77 9.89
N LEU A 463 6.45 22.46 9.58
CA LEU A 463 6.04 21.41 10.51
C LEU A 463 6.86 21.45 11.80
N ASP A 464 8.17 21.59 11.69
CA ASP A 464 9.08 21.67 12.86
C ASP A 464 8.73 22.86 13.75
N ALA A 465 8.50 24.02 13.15
CA ALA A 465 8.07 25.23 13.85
C ALA A 465 6.67 25.08 14.49
N ALA A 466 5.73 24.49 13.76
CA ALA A 466 4.36 24.28 14.24
C ALA A 466 4.29 23.29 15.42
N LEU A 467 5.05 22.18 15.36
CA LEU A 467 5.18 21.24 16.46
C LEU A 467 5.87 21.89 17.68
N THR A 468 6.89 22.71 17.45
CA THR A 468 7.55 23.50 18.53
C THR A 468 6.55 24.43 19.19
N ALA A 469 5.77 25.19 18.43
CA ALA A 469 4.75 26.10 18.96
C ALA A 469 3.69 25.33 19.76
N SER A 470 3.16 24.23 19.22
CA SER A 470 2.21 23.36 19.90
C SER A 470 2.75 22.84 21.24
N SER A 471 4.00 22.37 21.26
CA SER A 471 4.63 21.87 22.49
C SER A 471 4.79 22.95 23.56
N LYS A 472 5.03 24.18 23.14
CA LYS A 472 5.22 25.31 24.02
C LYS A 472 3.91 25.92 24.52
N GLU A 473 2.95 26.13 23.62
CA GLU A 473 1.71 26.83 23.89
C GLU A 473 0.64 25.90 24.50
N ARG A 474 0.67 24.61 24.10
CA ARG A 474 -0.29 23.58 24.50
C ARG A 474 0.42 22.29 24.92
N PRO A 475 1.23 22.30 25.99
CA PRO A 475 2.06 21.15 26.39
C PRO A 475 1.23 19.88 26.63
N ASP A 476 0.01 20.03 27.11
CA ASP A 476 -0.93 18.92 27.37
C ASP A 476 -1.79 18.54 26.16
N ALA A 477 -1.58 19.12 24.99
CA ALA A 477 -2.30 18.71 23.80
C ALA A 477 -1.74 17.37 23.25
N TRP A 478 -2.61 16.55 22.72
CA TRP A 478 -2.23 15.46 21.84
C TRP A 478 -1.77 16.03 20.50
N ARG A 479 -0.74 15.44 19.89
CA ARG A 479 -0.23 15.83 18.57
C ARG A 479 -0.42 14.68 17.61
N ILE A 480 -1.22 14.92 16.57
CA ILE A 480 -1.53 13.97 15.51
C ILE A 480 -1.03 14.52 14.20
N VAL A 481 -0.14 13.77 13.53
CA VAL A 481 0.31 14.07 12.17
C VAL A 481 -0.40 13.13 11.21
N TYR A 482 -0.91 13.61 10.09
CA TYR A 482 -1.47 12.75 9.06
C TYR A 482 -1.04 13.16 7.66
N LEU A 483 -0.85 12.14 6.82
CA LEU A 483 -0.28 12.28 5.48
C LEU A 483 -0.72 11.09 4.62
N HIS A 484 -0.35 11.09 3.34
CA HIS A 484 -0.69 9.96 2.49
C HIS A 484 0.35 8.82 2.55
N HIS A 485 1.62 9.09 2.24
CA HIS A 485 2.65 8.04 2.22
C HIS A 485 3.09 7.67 3.64
N PRO A 486 3.02 6.38 4.02
CA PRO A 486 3.37 5.96 5.39
C PRO A 486 4.89 6.00 5.62
N LEU A 487 5.28 6.15 6.90
CA LEU A 487 6.69 6.00 7.31
C LEU A 487 7.16 4.55 7.16
N TYR A 488 6.28 3.61 7.46
CA TYR A 488 6.50 2.16 7.39
C TYR A 488 5.26 1.49 6.80
N THR A 489 5.44 0.39 6.08
CA THR A 489 4.35 -0.45 5.61
C THR A 489 4.79 -1.89 5.48
N THR A 490 3.89 -2.83 5.73
CA THR A 490 4.10 -4.27 5.57
C THR A 490 3.85 -4.73 4.13
N ILE A 491 3.42 -3.86 3.24
CA ILE A 491 3.18 -4.20 1.83
C ILE A 491 4.49 -4.14 1.03
N SER A 492 5.03 -5.28 0.62
CA SER A 492 6.39 -5.41 0.05
C SER A 492 6.63 -4.61 -1.23
N ASN A 493 5.61 -4.42 -2.04
CA ASN A 493 5.76 -3.61 -3.25
C ASN A 493 5.72 -2.09 -2.98
N ARG A 494 5.53 -1.69 -1.72
CA ARG A 494 5.46 -0.29 -1.28
C ARG A 494 6.55 0.08 -0.27
N CYS A 495 6.95 -0.83 0.62
CA CYS A 495 7.91 -0.54 1.69
C CYS A 495 9.29 -0.06 1.20
N GLU A 496 9.71 -0.52 0.04
CA GLU A 496 10.99 -0.18 -0.59
C GLU A 496 10.85 0.91 -1.68
N ARG A 497 9.65 1.45 -1.87
CA ARG A 497 9.45 2.51 -2.85
C ARG A 497 10.14 3.80 -2.41
N PRO A 498 10.73 4.53 -3.36
CA PRO A 498 11.40 5.80 -3.07
C PRO A 498 10.51 6.82 -2.36
N ASP A 499 9.21 6.85 -2.67
CA ASP A 499 8.22 7.72 -2.04
C ASP A 499 8.09 7.44 -0.53
N VAL A 500 7.94 6.17 -0.13
CA VAL A 500 7.86 5.78 1.29
C VAL A 500 9.19 6.01 2.02
N GLN A 501 10.30 5.63 1.40
CA GLN A 501 11.63 5.83 1.98
C GLN A 501 12.00 7.31 2.12
N GLY A 502 11.69 8.12 1.10
CA GLY A 502 11.93 9.56 1.10
C GLY A 502 11.15 10.26 2.19
N VAL A 503 9.85 10.00 2.28
CA VAL A 503 8.98 10.55 3.32
C VAL A 503 9.50 10.17 4.72
N ARG A 504 9.86 8.90 4.95
CA ARG A 504 10.45 8.48 6.21
C ARG A 504 11.75 9.23 6.52
N THR A 505 12.67 9.30 5.57
CA THR A 505 13.96 9.99 5.76
C THR A 505 13.78 11.44 6.12
N ASN A 506 12.78 12.10 5.55
CA ASN A 506 12.54 13.53 5.77
C ASN A 506 11.79 13.81 7.09
N LEU A 507 10.78 12.99 7.41
CA LEU A 507 9.91 13.25 8.55
C LEU A 507 10.43 12.66 9.86
N LEU A 508 11.04 11.47 9.83
CA LEU A 508 11.44 10.77 11.05
C LEU A 508 12.30 11.64 11.99
N PRO A 509 13.31 12.40 11.51
CA PRO A 509 14.09 13.27 12.39
C PRO A 509 13.27 14.38 13.06
N ILE A 510 12.25 14.89 12.40
CA ILE A 510 11.34 15.90 12.97
C ILE A 510 10.46 15.24 14.03
N LEU A 511 9.83 14.11 13.71
CA LEU A 511 8.95 13.41 14.63
C LEU A 511 9.67 12.93 15.89
N GLN A 512 10.96 12.57 15.78
CA GLN A 512 11.81 12.17 16.91
C GLN A 512 12.16 13.32 17.86
N ARG A 513 12.20 14.57 17.35
CA ARG A 513 12.46 15.76 18.17
C ARG A 513 11.24 16.24 18.92
N HIS A 514 10.06 15.82 18.49
CA HIS A 514 8.79 16.26 19.05
C HIS A 514 7.97 15.09 19.57
N ASP A 515 7.16 15.34 20.59
CA ASP A 515 6.25 14.33 21.14
C ASP A 515 5.01 14.20 20.26
N VAL A 516 5.15 13.52 19.11
CA VAL A 516 4.02 13.16 18.25
C VAL A 516 3.44 11.85 18.75
N HIS A 517 2.14 11.84 19.04
CA HIS A 517 1.49 10.71 19.68
C HIS A 517 0.88 9.73 18.66
N VAL A 518 0.40 10.24 17.53
CA VAL A 518 -0.21 9.43 16.48
C VAL A 518 0.22 9.94 15.10
N VAL A 519 0.55 9.02 14.21
CA VAL A 519 0.72 9.26 12.77
C VAL A 519 -0.29 8.41 12.02
N LEU A 520 -1.14 9.06 11.20
CA LEU A 520 -2.10 8.40 10.33
C LEU A 520 -1.63 8.53 8.88
N ALA A 521 -1.65 7.42 8.14
CA ALA A 521 -1.28 7.41 6.73
C ALA A 521 -2.24 6.55 5.89
N GLY A 522 -2.16 6.69 4.58
CA GLY A 522 -2.86 5.88 3.57
C GLY A 522 -1.88 5.10 2.70
N HIS A 523 -2.08 5.15 1.37
CA HIS A 523 -1.20 4.62 0.33
C HIS A 523 -1.08 3.10 0.28
N SER A 524 -0.91 2.41 1.39
CA SER A 524 -0.95 0.96 1.46
C SER A 524 -2.40 0.53 1.64
N HIS A 525 -2.96 -0.16 0.63
CA HIS A 525 -4.37 -0.53 0.60
C HIS A 525 -4.68 -1.65 1.61
N ALA A 526 -4.43 -1.36 2.87
CA ALA A 526 -4.61 -2.25 4.02
C ALA A 526 -4.76 -1.42 5.30
N PHE A 527 -5.30 -2.02 6.34
CA PHE A 527 -5.07 -1.55 7.70
C PHE A 527 -3.70 -2.04 8.16
N GLU A 528 -2.92 -1.15 8.75
CA GLU A 528 -1.68 -1.53 9.42
C GLU A 528 -1.51 -0.71 10.70
N TRP A 529 -1.04 -1.36 11.76
CA TRP A 529 -0.46 -0.72 12.92
C TRP A 529 0.97 -1.23 13.08
N ILE A 530 1.90 -0.32 13.29
CA ILE A 530 3.31 -0.63 13.37
C ILE A 530 3.89 0.02 14.62
N ARG A 531 4.55 -0.78 15.47
CA ARG A 531 5.38 -0.29 16.56
C ARG A 531 6.81 -0.16 16.06
N SER A 532 7.44 0.98 16.34
CA SER A 532 8.81 1.27 15.91
C SER A 532 9.67 1.72 17.09
N SER A 533 10.89 1.16 17.20
CA SER A 533 11.90 1.62 18.16
C SER A 533 12.37 3.06 17.89
N ALA A 534 12.24 3.53 16.65
CA ALA A 534 12.57 4.91 16.30
C ALA A 534 11.56 5.93 16.84
N LEU A 535 10.31 5.51 17.10
CA LEU A 535 9.22 6.31 17.66
C LEU A 535 8.44 5.46 18.69
N PRO A 536 9.05 5.11 19.83
CA PRO A 536 8.54 4.05 20.72
C PRO A 536 7.18 4.38 21.37
N ASN A 537 6.85 5.65 21.53
CA ASN A 537 5.62 6.12 22.16
C ASN A 537 4.56 6.60 21.16
N THR A 538 4.83 6.48 19.86
CA THR A 538 3.95 6.95 18.78
C THR A 538 3.16 5.80 18.20
N GLY A 539 1.84 5.94 18.08
CA GLY A 539 1.00 5.05 17.29
C GLY A 539 1.14 5.34 15.80
N LEU A 540 1.70 4.41 15.05
CA LEU A 540 1.83 4.52 13.59
C LEU A 540 0.74 3.67 12.93
N PHE A 541 -0.17 4.30 12.20
CA PHE A 541 -1.32 3.65 11.58
C PHE A 541 -1.34 3.92 10.07
N VAL A 542 -1.69 2.88 9.32
CA VAL A 542 -2.06 2.99 7.92
C VAL A 542 -3.55 2.65 7.79
N THR A 543 -4.31 3.52 7.16
CA THR A 543 -5.75 3.37 6.93
C THR A 543 -6.08 3.53 5.45
N GLY A 544 -5.40 2.74 4.60
CA GLY A 544 -5.51 2.79 3.14
C GLY A 544 -6.54 1.83 2.54
N GLY A 545 -7.54 1.39 3.31
CA GLY A 545 -8.52 0.42 2.85
C GLY A 545 -9.95 0.94 2.73
N GLY A 546 -10.14 2.23 2.52
CA GLY A 546 -11.45 2.87 2.45
C GLY A 546 -12.26 2.55 1.18
N GLY A 547 -11.63 2.03 0.16
CA GLY A 547 -12.26 1.62 -1.10
C GLY A 547 -11.35 0.72 -1.93
N GLN A 548 -10.06 0.70 -1.61
CA GLN A 548 -9.04 -0.10 -2.28
C GLN A 548 -8.46 -1.14 -1.33
N ILE A 549 -8.15 -2.32 -1.84
CA ILE A 549 -7.48 -3.39 -1.09
C ILE A 549 -6.34 -3.93 -1.91
N SER A 550 -5.16 -4.03 -1.31
CA SER A 550 -4.05 -4.79 -1.89
C SER A 550 -4.41 -6.28 -1.89
N LEU A 551 -4.55 -6.84 -3.09
CA LEU A 551 -5.01 -8.21 -3.29
C LEU A 551 -4.10 -9.27 -2.65
N ARG A 552 -2.88 -8.90 -2.23
CA ARG A 552 -1.96 -9.80 -1.54
C ARG A 552 -0.97 -9.01 -0.69
N PRO A 553 -1.08 -9.06 0.62
CA PRO A 553 0.04 -8.75 1.49
C PRO A 553 1.19 -9.69 1.15
N SER A 554 2.31 -9.16 0.75
CA SER A 554 3.47 -9.96 0.29
C SER A 554 4.12 -10.79 1.38
N LEU A 555 3.76 -10.55 2.63
CA LEU A 555 4.14 -11.39 3.77
C LEU A 555 3.64 -12.84 3.64
N PHE A 556 2.69 -13.10 2.73
CA PHE A 556 2.03 -14.38 2.57
C PHE A 556 2.36 -15.11 1.27
N GLU A 557 3.29 -14.60 0.43
CA GLU A 557 3.71 -15.30 -0.78
C GLU A 557 4.95 -16.16 -0.54
N PRO A 558 4.85 -17.50 -0.45
CA PRO A 558 5.98 -18.40 -0.19
C PRO A 558 7.13 -18.29 -1.20
N ARG A 559 6.81 -17.97 -2.47
CA ARG A 559 7.81 -17.74 -3.54
C ARG A 559 8.73 -16.55 -3.27
N ARG A 560 8.40 -15.70 -2.30
CA ARG A 560 9.15 -14.50 -1.95
C ARG A 560 9.88 -14.61 -0.61
N LEU A 561 10.06 -15.82 -0.08
CA LEU A 561 10.75 -16.01 1.21
C LEU A 561 12.13 -15.34 1.31
N PRO A 562 13.01 -15.39 0.31
CA PRO A 562 14.28 -14.63 0.36
C PRO A 562 14.03 -13.11 0.35
N ARG A 563 13.02 -12.65 -0.40
CA ARG A 563 12.55 -11.26 -0.45
C ARG A 563 11.96 -10.82 0.89
N LEU A 564 11.17 -11.69 1.52
CA LEU A 564 10.58 -11.44 2.84
C LEU A 564 11.64 -11.28 3.92
N ARG A 565 12.71 -12.07 3.89
CA ARG A 565 13.81 -11.93 4.85
C ARG A 565 14.48 -10.56 4.72
N ARG A 566 14.81 -10.14 3.52
CA ARG A 566 15.33 -8.78 3.26
C ARG A 566 14.36 -7.68 3.69
N TYR A 567 13.10 -7.90 3.45
CA TYR A 567 12.03 -6.99 3.82
C TYR A 567 11.92 -6.86 5.34
N TYR A 568 11.93 -7.96 6.09
CA TYR A 568 11.98 -7.93 7.54
C TYR A 568 13.26 -7.30 8.05
N ASP A 569 14.38 -7.59 7.42
CA ASP A 569 15.66 -6.96 7.75
C ASP A 569 15.59 -5.45 7.48
N ALA A 570 14.97 -5.02 6.39
CA ALA A 570 14.76 -3.61 6.09
C ALA A 570 13.81 -2.92 7.07
N LEU A 571 12.71 -3.56 7.47
CA LEU A 571 11.81 -3.05 8.50
C LEU A 571 12.48 -2.98 9.87
N ARG A 572 13.26 -4.00 10.24
CA ARG A 572 14.05 -3.99 11.48
C ARG A 572 15.13 -2.92 11.45
N TYR A 573 15.86 -2.82 10.34
CA TYR A 573 16.86 -1.77 10.14
C TYR A 573 16.22 -0.38 10.24
N ALA A 574 14.98 -0.23 9.75
CA ALA A 574 14.18 0.98 9.89
C ALA A 574 13.55 1.15 11.28
N GLY A 575 13.73 0.19 12.20
CA GLY A 575 13.25 0.27 13.57
C GLY A 575 11.82 -0.23 13.82
N ALA A 576 11.19 -0.91 12.86
CA ALA A 576 9.90 -1.56 13.10
C ALA A 576 10.09 -2.86 13.91
N GLU A 577 9.27 -3.06 14.93
CA GLU A 577 9.40 -4.19 15.90
C GLU A 577 8.19 -5.10 15.92
N GLU A 578 6.99 -4.55 15.86
CA GLU A 578 5.72 -5.26 15.95
C GLU A 578 4.74 -4.69 14.94
N CYS A 579 3.88 -5.53 14.37
CA CYS A 579 2.82 -5.06 13.48
C CYS A 579 1.54 -5.89 13.60
N ALA A 580 0.40 -5.23 13.33
CA ALA A 580 -0.88 -5.85 13.03
C ALA A 580 -1.37 -5.32 11.69
N MET A 581 -1.95 -6.20 10.85
CA MET A 581 -2.40 -5.81 9.53
C MET A 581 -3.66 -6.55 9.09
N SER A 582 -4.46 -5.91 8.25
CA SER A 582 -5.65 -6.49 7.64
C SER A 582 -5.82 -5.94 6.21
N GLY A 583 -6.55 -6.67 5.39
CA GLY A 583 -6.85 -6.27 4.01
C GLY A 583 -7.39 -7.43 3.20
N TYR A 584 -6.60 -8.47 2.99
CA TYR A 584 -7.03 -9.64 2.24
C TYR A 584 -6.78 -10.93 3.04
N GLY A 585 -7.83 -11.69 3.24
CA GLY A 585 -7.80 -13.05 3.79
C GLY A 585 -8.08 -13.22 5.29
N PRO A 586 -7.78 -12.26 6.21
CA PRO A 586 -7.93 -12.53 7.63
C PRO A 586 -9.36 -12.96 7.98
N GLY A 587 -9.51 -14.13 8.60
CA GLY A 587 -10.77 -14.61 9.16
C GLY A 587 -11.92 -14.79 8.16
N ALA A 588 -11.66 -14.96 6.87
CA ALA A 588 -12.72 -15.19 5.89
C ALA A 588 -13.31 -16.61 6.04
N ALA A 589 -14.62 -16.68 6.29
CA ALA A 589 -15.39 -17.91 6.40
C ALA A 589 -16.01 -18.32 5.05
N ASP A 590 -16.66 -19.50 5.01
CA ASP A 590 -17.42 -19.94 3.83
C ASP A 590 -18.52 -18.92 3.48
N GLY A 591 -18.61 -18.56 2.22
CA GLY A 591 -19.55 -17.54 1.72
C GLY A 591 -19.03 -16.11 1.77
N GLU A 592 -17.79 -15.90 2.25
CA GLU A 592 -17.13 -14.61 2.33
C GLU A 592 -16.00 -14.48 1.32
N THR A 593 -15.75 -13.25 0.87
CA THR A 593 -14.52 -12.96 0.14
C THR A 593 -13.41 -12.61 1.12
N GLY A 594 -12.15 -12.81 0.74
CA GLY A 594 -11.02 -12.35 1.54
C GLY A 594 -10.86 -10.81 1.58
N LEU A 595 -11.79 -10.04 0.98
CA LEU A 595 -11.68 -8.59 0.90
C LEU A 595 -12.29 -7.94 2.15
N LEU A 596 -11.46 -7.28 2.94
CA LEU A 596 -11.84 -6.58 4.16
C LEU A 596 -11.39 -5.12 4.07
N TYR A 597 -12.35 -4.26 3.72
CA TYR A 597 -12.18 -2.81 3.73
C TYR A 597 -12.29 -2.28 5.16
N HIS A 598 -11.91 -1.03 5.41
CA HIS A 598 -11.95 -0.51 6.76
C HIS A 598 -11.92 1.02 6.81
N TYR A 599 -12.24 1.53 7.98
CA TYR A 599 -11.96 2.88 8.47
C TYR A 599 -11.58 2.80 9.96
N LEU A 600 -11.12 3.90 10.54
CA LEU A 600 -10.78 3.97 11.94
C LEU A 600 -11.77 4.85 12.70
N ARG A 601 -12.19 4.39 13.88
CA ARG A 601 -12.82 5.20 14.91
C ARG A 601 -11.77 5.56 15.93
N ILE A 602 -11.61 6.85 16.16
CA ILE A 602 -10.53 7.36 17.03
C ILE A 602 -11.17 8.17 18.14
N ARG A 603 -11.12 7.61 19.34
CA ARG A 603 -11.67 8.21 20.54
C ARG A 603 -10.54 8.86 21.32
N VAL A 604 -10.76 10.12 21.70
CA VAL A 604 -9.79 10.94 22.42
C VAL A 604 -10.35 11.27 23.80
N THR A 605 -9.53 11.04 24.81
CA THR A 605 -9.72 11.49 26.18
C THR A 605 -8.53 12.37 26.59
N ARG A 606 -8.52 12.85 27.82
CA ARG A 606 -7.35 13.54 28.37
C ARG A 606 -6.14 12.61 28.49
N GLU A 607 -6.34 11.31 28.76
CA GLU A 607 -5.29 10.36 29.11
C GLU A 607 -4.94 9.39 27.99
N THR A 608 -5.85 9.16 27.03
CA THR A 608 -5.68 8.16 25.98
C THR A 608 -6.23 8.62 24.65
N ILE A 609 -5.60 8.10 23.59
CA ILE A 609 -6.18 8.02 22.25
C ILE A 609 -6.40 6.52 21.98
N THR A 610 -7.66 6.14 21.75
CA THR A 610 -8.03 4.77 21.42
C THR A 610 -8.41 4.68 19.95
N VAL A 611 -7.68 3.87 19.20
CA VAL A 611 -7.89 3.65 17.76
C VAL A 611 -8.53 2.29 17.57
N SER A 612 -9.77 2.26 17.10
CA SER A 612 -10.55 1.05 16.83
C SER A 612 -10.76 0.92 15.33
N PRO A 613 -10.14 -0.07 14.68
CA PRO A 613 -10.40 -0.35 13.28
C PRO A 613 -11.77 -1.02 13.12
N VAL A 614 -12.56 -0.54 12.17
CA VAL A 614 -13.87 -1.10 11.81
C VAL A 614 -13.77 -1.73 10.45
N GLY A 615 -13.95 -3.03 10.36
CA GLY A 615 -13.94 -3.79 9.13
C GLY A 615 -15.27 -3.73 8.38
N VAL A 616 -15.19 -3.74 7.06
CA VAL A 616 -16.34 -3.84 6.13
C VAL A 616 -16.02 -4.94 5.12
N ARG A 617 -16.46 -6.15 5.42
CA ARG A 617 -16.17 -7.33 4.60
C ARG A 617 -17.10 -7.43 3.42
N ARG A 618 -16.53 -7.66 2.23
CA ARG A 618 -17.30 -8.00 1.03
C ARG A 618 -17.67 -9.48 1.04
N LEU A 619 -18.96 -9.78 0.87
CA LEU A 619 -19.46 -11.15 0.75
C LEU A 619 -19.47 -11.62 -0.72
N THR A 620 -19.65 -12.91 -0.93
CA THR A 620 -19.66 -13.52 -2.28
C THR A 620 -20.85 -13.06 -3.13
N ASP A 621 -21.97 -12.71 -2.51
CA ASP A 621 -23.16 -12.12 -3.14
C ASP A 621 -23.01 -10.62 -3.44
N ARG A 622 -21.82 -10.04 -3.20
CA ARG A 622 -21.47 -8.62 -3.34
C ARG A 622 -22.07 -7.69 -2.29
N THR A 623 -22.75 -8.20 -1.27
CA THR A 623 -23.13 -7.40 -0.11
C THR A 623 -21.95 -7.17 0.84
N TYR A 624 -22.13 -6.33 1.84
CA TYR A 624 -21.08 -5.96 2.79
C TYR A 624 -21.58 -6.17 4.21
N ARG A 625 -20.67 -6.62 5.07
CA ARG A 625 -20.91 -6.83 6.50
C ARG A 625 -19.88 -6.08 7.34
N ARG A 626 -20.35 -5.39 8.38
CA ARG A 626 -19.51 -4.78 9.41
C ARG A 626 -18.84 -5.86 10.25
N GLU A 627 -17.55 -5.68 10.54
CA GLU A 627 -16.77 -6.52 11.44
C GLU A 627 -16.09 -5.68 12.52
N GLU A 628 -16.56 -5.85 13.75
CA GLU A 628 -16.02 -5.19 14.92
C GLU A 628 -16.18 -6.16 16.12
N PRO A 629 -15.09 -6.66 16.72
CA PRO A 629 -13.69 -6.35 16.44
C PRO A 629 -13.22 -6.83 15.03
N MET A 630 -12.30 -6.08 14.42
CA MET A 630 -11.83 -6.39 13.09
C MET A 630 -10.76 -7.49 13.10
N PRO A 631 -10.86 -8.56 12.29
CA PRO A 631 -9.81 -9.56 12.20
C PRO A 631 -8.53 -8.99 11.55
N VAL A 632 -7.40 -9.20 12.21
CA VAL A 632 -6.08 -8.78 11.76
C VAL A 632 -5.07 -9.90 11.86
N PHE A 633 -4.05 -9.89 11.04
CA PHE A 633 -2.84 -10.67 11.24
C PHE A 633 -1.89 -9.91 12.16
N HIS A 634 -1.42 -10.56 13.22
CA HIS A 634 -0.54 -9.95 14.22
C HIS A 634 0.83 -10.62 14.26
N ALA A 635 1.89 -9.81 14.31
CA ALA A 635 3.25 -10.25 14.58
C ALA A 635 3.81 -9.47 15.79
N PRO A 636 3.94 -10.13 16.95
CA PRO A 636 4.46 -9.50 18.18
C PRO A 636 5.94 -9.11 18.10
N TYR A 637 6.68 -9.75 17.22
CA TYR A 637 7.97 -9.27 16.70
C TYR A 637 8.07 -9.60 15.25
N LEU A 638 8.91 -8.85 14.52
CA LEU A 638 9.34 -9.24 13.17
C LEU A 638 10.36 -10.38 13.31
N PRO A 639 9.99 -11.62 13.00
CA PRO A 639 10.78 -12.79 13.34
C PRO A 639 12.01 -12.94 12.45
N GLU A 640 13.05 -13.64 12.96
CA GLU A 640 14.20 -14.08 12.18
C GLU A 640 13.86 -15.24 11.23
N SER A 641 12.77 -15.95 11.51
CA SER A 641 12.24 -17.08 10.74
C SER A 641 10.75 -16.90 10.51
N ARG A 642 10.19 -17.62 9.52
CA ARG A 642 8.78 -17.58 9.07
C ARG A 642 7.80 -17.15 10.17
N PRO A 643 7.10 -16.01 10.03
CA PRO A 643 6.06 -15.64 10.97
C PRO A 643 4.89 -16.62 10.86
N GLN A 644 4.44 -17.15 11.98
CA GLN A 644 3.13 -17.80 12.04
C GLN A 644 2.09 -16.70 12.25
N TRP A 645 1.58 -16.19 11.15
CA TRP A 645 0.52 -15.21 11.16
C TRP A 645 -0.80 -15.91 11.50
N GLN A 646 -1.41 -15.50 12.59
CA GLN A 646 -2.76 -15.92 12.95
C GLN A 646 -3.69 -14.73 12.88
N ALA A 647 -4.91 -14.94 12.42
CA ALA A 647 -5.95 -13.94 12.49
C ALA A 647 -6.40 -13.77 13.94
N HIS A 648 -6.39 -12.56 14.44
CA HIS A 648 -6.86 -12.20 15.78
C HIS A 648 -7.89 -11.09 15.67
N PRO A 649 -8.96 -11.14 16.47
CA PRO A 649 -9.92 -10.04 16.57
C PRO A 649 -9.28 -8.86 17.30
N LEU A 650 -9.02 -7.76 16.60
CA LEU A 650 -8.47 -6.55 17.17
C LEU A 650 -9.61 -5.59 17.54
N ALA A 651 -9.78 -5.33 18.81
CA ALA A 651 -10.77 -4.37 19.31
C ALA A 651 -10.24 -2.94 19.19
N SER A 652 -9.05 -2.68 19.72
CA SER A 652 -8.45 -1.35 19.69
C SER A 652 -6.93 -1.35 19.91
N ILE A 653 -6.32 -0.23 19.61
CA ILE A 653 -4.95 0.13 20.01
C ILE A 653 -5.03 1.38 20.88
N VAL A 654 -4.48 1.31 22.09
CA VAL A 654 -4.49 2.41 23.05
C VAL A 654 -3.14 3.09 23.10
N VAL A 655 -3.12 4.37 22.75
CA VAL A 655 -1.95 5.25 22.84
C VAL A 655 -2.05 6.05 24.14
N ARG A 656 -0.96 6.06 24.92
CA ARG A 656 -0.81 6.82 26.15
C ARG A 656 0.39 7.75 26.05
N ARG A 657 0.39 8.83 26.82
CA ARG A 657 1.56 9.69 26.90
C ARG A 657 2.74 8.93 27.52
N ASN A 658 3.91 9.13 26.92
CA ASN A 658 5.18 8.57 27.44
C ASN A 658 5.16 7.03 27.64
N ALA A 659 4.33 6.33 26.90
CA ALA A 659 4.28 4.87 26.94
C ALA A 659 4.03 4.28 25.54
N PRO A 660 4.60 3.10 25.24
CA PRO A 660 4.33 2.42 23.99
C PRO A 660 2.85 2.11 23.83
N PRO A 661 2.32 2.23 22.60
CA PRO A 661 0.95 1.82 22.29
C PRO A 661 0.72 0.33 22.61
N ARG A 662 -0.51 0.00 22.99
CA ARG A 662 -0.89 -1.38 23.35
C ARG A 662 -2.11 -1.82 22.58
N THR A 663 -2.11 -3.07 22.12
CA THR A 663 -3.25 -3.74 21.49
C THR A 663 -4.22 -4.26 22.55
N GLU A 664 -5.52 -4.11 22.27
CA GLU A 664 -6.61 -4.74 23.01
C GLU A 664 -7.33 -5.71 22.07
N TRP A 665 -7.39 -6.96 22.46
CA TRP A 665 -7.99 -8.04 21.68
C TRP A 665 -9.46 -8.24 22.08
N GLY A 666 -10.32 -8.51 21.08
CA GLY A 666 -11.76 -8.76 21.27
C GLY A 666 -12.08 -10.20 21.65
#